data_fed7499f5c3cc12a19487553fae8d3bd
#
_entry.id   fed7499f5c3cc12a19487553fae8d3bd
#
_cell.length_a   1.000
_cell.length_b   1.000
_cell.length_c   1.000
_cell.angle_alpha   90.00
_cell.angle_beta   90.00
_cell.angle_gamma   90.00
#
_symmetry.space_group_name_H-M   'P 1'
#
loop_
_entity.id
_entity.type
_entity.pdbx_description
1 polymer ?
#
loop_
_entity_poly.entity_id
_entity_poly.type
_entity_poly.pdbx_seq_one_letter_code
_entity_poly.pdbx_strand_id
1 'polypeptide(L)'
;MKRLFKILALIVGAIVVLLVVVAVAVSLLFDPNDYKDEITAAVQNATGRELRFDGDLELALFPTIRIAVGSATLSNAPGFGDEPMARIGSAELRVAVIPLLSQRIEVSQARLEGLELNLARNRSGANNWQDLGGDAAPEAAAPADAGAGSAPAALDLGVGAIEIEGARIVWNDAATGSRWELTDFGMTAEDFGVGQRFPLHMEFGLAGAEVAVQVAADMQATITLASDEYRLDELAVTIDGSGAGWPGGPSKAELTFDSLAANLGAESLELNGLTLEFLGITMAGSLSGQRLFSNLALTGAVDIREFAPREVLERFEVDVQTADAAVLTRASAKANLLYNSSQIALRDMQLTLDDSTLTGRVALEGERVTYDLTVDDINVDRYLPPSQESDGPAEEGSLDEVDLPLEVMRTVDARGELKFGKAKFSGLTLTNVAFPLTAANGAARLTPSAQLYGGRFNGDIRVEVEGDSANMIVGQVLENVDLAALGQDLLGSQDITGTGDVRLNLVTAGQNLGDMRRGLDGDVAFSVRNGSLEGIDFWFELRRARARLDGETLPERADAAQRTKFSSLSATGVIEDALLTNRDLNGRLDFMTIDGSGSVNLLDDAIAFDLVATMIDGPVLQSDPAMVKYAGKQLPLKVTGTVDAPSVLPDFSAIVRQQISEEVEEEVDERREEVREEVRDRLRGLFER
;
A
#
# COMPACT_ATOMS: atom_id res chain seq x y z
N MET A 1 48.70 56.45 -43.71
CA MET A 1 48.13 55.37 -42.88
C MET A 1 49.21 54.51 -42.19
N LYS A 2 50.22 53.94 -42.81
CA LYS A 2 51.24 53.11 -42.16
C LYS A 2 52.04 53.80 -41.03
N ARG A 3 52.35 55.12 -41.17
CA ARG A 3 53.04 55.88 -40.09
C ARG A 3 52.19 56.18 -38.91
N LEU A 4 50.88 56.48 -39.11
CA LEU A 4 49.93 56.71 -38.01
C LEU A 4 49.69 55.43 -37.15
N PHE A 5 49.57 54.27 -37.82
CA PHE A 5 49.43 52.99 -37.20
C PHE A 5 50.67 52.59 -36.33
N LYS A 6 51.90 52.93 -36.86
CA LYS A 6 53.11 52.70 -36.05
C LYS A 6 53.22 53.59 -34.85
N ILE A 7 52.78 54.85 -34.94
CA ILE A 7 52.77 55.78 -33.79
C ILE A 7 51.74 55.35 -32.78
N LEU A 8 50.55 54.95 -33.24
CA LEU A 8 49.49 54.44 -32.35
C LEU A 8 49.94 53.13 -31.65
N ALA A 9 50.57 52.23 -32.38
CA ALA A 9 51.11 50.98 -31.80
C ALA A 9 52.23 51.23 -30.80
N LEU A 10 53.08 52.26 -31.00
CA LEU A 10 54.10 52.69 -30.05
C LEU A 10 53.51 53.32 -28.80
N ILE A 11 52.47 54.14 -28.95
CA ILE A 11 51.77 54.78 -27.80
C ILE A 11 51.05 53.69 -26.97
N VAL A 12 50.33 52.76 -27.62
CA VAL A 12 49.69 51.64 -26.94
C VAL A 12 50.73 50.75 -26.25
N GLY A 13 51.85 50.46 -26.89
CA GLY A 13 52.96 49.71 -26.28
C GLY A 13 53.60 50.43 -25.10
N ALA A 14 53.76 51.75 -25.17
CA ALA A 14 54.28 52.56 -24.04
C ALA A 14 53.29 52.62 -22.84
N ILE A 15 51.97 52.69 -23.13
CA ILE A 15 50.97 52.62 -22.09
C ILE A 15 50.92 51.24 -21.43
N VAL A 16 51.01 50.17 -22.19
CA VAL A 16 51.10 48.80 -21.63
C VAL A 16 52.35 48.61 -20.78
N VAL A 17 53.51 49.08 -21.27
CA VAL A 17 54.76 49.02 -20.46
C VAL A 17 54.65 49.86 -19.17
N LEU A 18 54.01 51.04 -19.24
CA LEU A 18 53.77 51.89 -18.06
C LEU A 18 52.85 51.20 -17.05
N LEU A 19 51.77 50.56 -17.54
CA LEU A 19 50.86 49.82 -16.67
C LEU A 19 51.52 48.64 -16.00
N VAL A 20 52.37 47.91 -16.75
CA VAL A 20 53.15 46.78 -16.23
C VAL A 20 54.15 47.29 -15.17
N VAL A 21 54.84 48.41 -15.41
CA VAL A 21 55.77 49.01 -14.45
C VAL A 21 55.07 49.47 -13.19
N VAL A 22 53.91 50.10 -13.34
CA VAL A 22 53.04 50.51 -12.19
C VAL A 22 52.56 49.29 -11.43
N ALA A 23 52.06 48.25 -12.11
CA ALA A 23 51.64 46.98 -11.48
C ALA A 23 52.77 46.30 -10.73
N VAL A 24 53.98 46.22 -11.32
CA VAL A 24 55.17 45.68 -10.66
C VAL A 24 55.60 46.57 -9.48
N ALA A 25 55.55 47.88 -9.61
CA ALA A 25 55.88 48.79 -8.53
C ALA A 25 54.89 48.69 -7.34
N VAL A 26 53.61 48.57 -7.64
CA VAL A 26 52.59 48.36 -6.58
C VAL A 26 52.79 46.98 -5.91
N SER A 27 53.07 45.91 -6.69
CA SER A 27 53.32 44.58 -6.15
C SER A 27 54.59 44.52 -5.26
N LEU A 28 55.54 45.41 -5.52
CA LEU A 28 56.79 45.47 -4.73
C LEU A 28 56.69 46.41 -3.49
N LEU A 29 55.76 47.34 -3.49
CA LEU A 29 55.57 48.34 -2.44
C LEU A 29 54.40 48.05 -1.50
N PHE A 30 53.48 47.19 -1.88
CA PHE A 30 52.29 46.82 -1.14
C PHE A 30 52.33 45.33 -0.76
N ASP A 31 52.53 45.07 0.52
CA ASP A 31 52.47 43.71 1.06
C ASP A 31 51.10 43.49 1.69
N PRO A 32 50.23 42.61 1.12
CA PRO A 32 48.93 42.36 1.70
C PRO A 32 49.00 41.67 3.08
N ASN A 33 50.14 41.07 3.42
CA ASN A 33 50.35 40.45 4.75
C ASN A 33 50.41 41.47 5.89
N ASP A 34 50.76 42.74 5.59
CA ASP A 34 50.76 43.81 6.56
C ASP A 34 49.36 44.12 7.13
N TYR A 35 48.28 43.69 6.41
CA TYR A 35 46.88 43.91 6.81
C TYR A 35 46.26 42.70 7.52
N LYS A 36 46.99 41.61 7.75
CA LYS A 36 46.46 40.42 8.44
C LYS A 36 45.89 40.74 9.81
N ASP A 37 46.62 41.54 10.59
CA ASP A 37 46.19 41.92 11.95
C ASP A 37 44.92 42.78 11.93
N GLU A 38 44.78 43.69 10.96
CA GLU A 38 43.60 44.51 10.79
C GLU A 38 42.36 43.68 10.37
N ILE A 39 42.55 42.74 9.46
CA ILE A 39 41.48 41.81 9.03
C ILE A 39 41.08 40.90 10.21
N THR A 40 42.01 40.35 10.93
CA THR A 40 41.77 39.55 12.15
C THR A 40 40.97 40.32 13.17
N ALA A 41 41.40 41.57 13.47
CA ALA A 41 40.68 42.44 14.40
C ALA A 41 39.26 42.79 13.91
N ALA A 42 39.10 43.05 12.62
CA ALA A 42 37.77 43.33 12.05
C ALA A 42 36.81 42.10 12.16
N VAL A 43 37.30 40.91 11.88
CA VAL A 43 36.52 39.64 12.02
C VAL A 43 36.20 39.40 13.49
N GLN A 44 37.17 39.56 14.39
CA GLN A 44 36.99 39.44 15.84
C GLN A 44 35.89 40.39 16.34
N ASN A 45 35.91 41.65 15.89
CA ASN A 45 34.93 42.66 16.30
C ASN A 45 33.52 42.38 15.72
N ALA A 46 33.47 41.82 14.50
CA ALA A 46 32.19 41.55 13.82
C ALA A 46 31.55 40.25 14.29
N THR A 47 32.32 39.24 14.63
CA THR A 47 31.82 37.86 14.89
C THR A 47 32.13 37.35 16.31
N GLY A 48 32.99 38.07 17.07
CA GLY A 48 33.50 37.57 18.36
C GLY A 48 34.48 36.41 18.25
N ARG A 49 34.96 36.04 17.05
CA ARG A 49 35.77 34.87 16.76
C ARG A 49 37.14 35.25 16.25
N GLU A 50 38.14 34.45 16.64
CA GLU A 50 39.51 34.62 16.19
C GLU A 50 39.66 34.04 14.78
N LEU A 51 40.02 34.90 13.82
CA LEU A 51 40.52 34.50 12.51
C LEU A 51 42.05 34.45 12.58
N ARG A 52 42.61 33.32 12.19
CA ARG A 52 44.08 33.15 12.09
C ARG A 52 44.46 32.80 10.67
N PHE A 53 45.43 33.50 10.13
CA PHE A 53 46.06 33.17 8.84
C PHE A 53 47.32 32.36 9.11
N ASP A 54 47.31 31.10 8.66
CA ASP A 54 48.47 30.21 8.70
C ASP A 54 49.28 30.28 7.40
N GLY A 55 48.66 30.73 6.30
CA GLY A 55 49.26 30.98 4.98
C GLY A 55 49.37 32.46 4.67
N ASP A 56 50.04 32.77 3.57
CA ASP A 56 50.22 34.14 3.10
C ASP A 56 49.03 34.68 2.31
N LEU A 57 48.86 36.00 2.36
CA LEU A 57 48.04 36.76 1.47
C LEU A 57 48.87 37.17 0.26
N GLU A 58 48.41 36.85 -0.95
CA GLU A 58 49.11 37.20 -2.17
C GLU A 58 48.25 38.12 -3.04
N LEU A 59 48.90 39.16 -3.59
CA LEU A 59 48.28 40.07 -4.54
C LEU A 59 49.19 40.17 -5.79
N ALA A 60 48.68 39.75 -6.95
CA ALA A 60 49.33 39.99 -8.22
C ALA A 60 48.40 40.88 -9.06
N LEU A 61 48.96 41.85 -9.79
CA LEU A 61 48.18 42.86 -10.52
C LEU A 61 48.22 42.69 -12.04
N PHE A 62 49.13 41.84 -12.56
CA PHE A 62 49.27 41.64 -13.99
C PHE A 62 49.76 40.21 -14.28
N PRO A 63 49.26 39.53 -15.35
CA PRO A 63 48.30 40.01 -16.37
C PRO A 63 46.82 40.03 -15.91
N THR A 64 46.47 39.37 -14.82
CA THR A 64 45.18 39.42 -14.13
C THR A 64 45.37 39.88 -12.71
N ILE A 65 44.41 40.55 -12.12
CA ILE A 65 44.41 40.80 -10.70
C ILE A 65 44.12 39.48 -10.00
N ARG A 66 45.08 38.95 -9.24
CA ARG A 66 44.91 37.73 -8.44
C ARG A 66 45.03 38.08 -6.98
N ILE A 67 43.98 37.74 -6.23
CA ILE A 67 43.97 37.80 -4.79
C ILE A 67 43.94 36.36 -4.31
N ALA A 68 44.94 35.94 -3.54
CA ALA A 68 44.96 34.61 -2.95
C ALA A 68 45.13 34.70 -1.45
N VAL A 69 44.38 33.89 -0.76
CA VAL A 69 44.45 33.70 0.69
C VAL A 69 44.95 32.28 0.89
N GLY A 70 46.08 32.12 1.56
CA GLY A 70 46.55 30.82 1.97
C GLY A 70 45.69 30.22 3.10
N SER A 71 46.21 29.21 3.77
CA SER A 71 45.42 28.57 4.84
C SER A 71 44.99 29.55 5.93
N ALA A 72 43.73 29.47 6.32
CA ALA A 72 43.15 30.28 7.38
C ALA A 72 42.17 29.47 8.21
N THR A 73 42.06 29.84 9.50
CA THR A 73 41.26 29.11 10.48
C THR A 73 40.37 30.10 11.25
N LEU A 74 39.08 29.81 11.36
CA LEU A 74 38.13 30.55 12.18
C LEU A 74 37.74 29.73 13.42
N SER A 75 37.95 30.31 14.61
CA SER A 75 37.63 29.64 15.87
C SER A 75 36.11 29.36 16.00
N ASN A 76 35.78 28.38 16.85
CA ASN A 76 34.40 28.03 17.14
C ASN A 76 33.72 29.06 18.07
N ALA A 77 32.39 28.99 18.14
CA ALA A 77 31.64 29.74 19.11
C ALA A 77 31.93 29.27 20.55
N PRO A 78 31.84 30.17 21.54
CA PRO A 78 31.99 29.77 22.94
C PRO A 78 31.01 28.64 23.32
N GLY A 79 31.54 27.58 23.94
CA GLY A 79 30.74 26.42 24.38
C GLY A 79 30.59 25.29 23.35
N PHE A 80 31.26 25.37 22.20
CA PHE A 80 31.25 24.33 21.17
C PHE A 80 32.60 23.57 20.99
N GLY A 81 33.51 23.71 21.94
CA GLY A 81 34.80 23.02 21.95
C GLY A 81 35.93 23.82 21.30
N ASP A 82 37.12 23.23 21.26
CA ASP A 82 38.35 23.88 20.80
C ASP A 82 38.65 23.63 19.31
N GLU A 83 37.89 22.74 18.66
CA GLU A 83 38.01 22.52 17.21
C GLU A 83 37.50 23.76 16.46
N PRO A 84 38.23 24.25 15.45
CA PRO A 84 37.81 25.43 14.70
C PRO A 84 36.48 25.15 13.99
N MET A 85 35.63 26.16 13.91
CA MET A 85 34.36 26.07 13.17
C MET A 85 34.60 25.95 11.66
N ALA A 86 35.55 26.72 11.14
CA ALA A 86 35.91 26.71 9.74
C ALA A 86 37.42 26.73 9.52
N ARG A 87 37.89 26.02 8.53
CA ARG A 87 39.25 26.06 7.99
C ARG A 87 39.18 26.09 6.49
N ILE A 88 40.06 26.84 5.85
CA ILE A 88 40.30 26.80 4.40
C ILE A 88 41.75 26.44 4.13
N GLY A 89 41.99 25.63 3.11
CA GLY A 89 43.31 25.33 2.61
C GLY A 89 43.86 26.52 1.78
N SER A 90 43.11 26.93 0.80
CA SER A 90 43.35 28.17 0.03
C SER A 90 42.07 28.73 -0.57
N ALA A 91 42.01 30.05 -0.80
CA ALA A 91 40.99 30.72 -1.59
C ALA A 91 41.64 31.67 -2.59
N GLU A 92 41.20 31.63 -3.84
CA GLU A 92 41.77 32.45 -4.91
C GLU A 92 40.65 33.12 -5.73
N LEU A 93 40.82 34.42 -5.96
CA LEU A 93 39.97 35.22 -6.82
C LEU A 93 40.80 35.87 -7.93
N ARG A 94 40.43 35.65 -9.19
CA ARG A 94 41.05 36.29 -10.35
C ARG A 94 40.09 37.23 -11.06
N VAL A 95 40.55 38.47 -11.28
CA VAL A 95 39.75 39.51 -11.94
C VAL A 95 40.47 39.97 -13.23
N ALA A 96 39.73 40.05 -14.31
CA ALA A 96 40.28 40.47 -15.60
C ALA A 96 40.61 41.97 -15.62
N VAL A 97 41.85 42.36 -15.99
CA VAL A 97 42.28 43.76 -15.95
C VAL A 97 41.64 44.58 -17.10
N ILE A 98 41.45 44.03 -18.28
CA ILE A 98 40.94 44.75 -19.46
C ILE A 98 39.49 45.23 -19.26
N PRO A 99 38.55 44.43 -18.76
CA PRO A 99 37.21 44.89 -18.44
C PRO A 99 37.16 46.00 -17.40
N LEU A 100 38.05 45.99 -16.39
CA LEU A 100 38.20 47.03 -15.40
C LEU A 100 38.49 48.41 -15.97
N LEU A 101 39.25 48.46 -17.05
CA LEU A 101 39.49 49.73 -17.80
C LEU A 101 38.19 50.33 -18.37
N SER A 102 37.18 49.50 -18.55
CA SER A 102 35.82 49.89 -19.01
C SER A 102 34.82 49.95 -17.90
N GLN A 103 35.28 50.01 -16.62
CA GLN A 103 34.45 50.06 -15.41
C GLN A 103 33.55 48.80 -15.24
N ARG A 104 33.92 47.64 -15.81
CA ARG A 104 33.25 46.37 -15.57
C ARG A 104 34.16 45.47 -14.74
N ILE A 105 33.59 44.88 -13.68
CA ILE A 105 34.27 43.90 -12.85
C ILE A 105 33.93 42.53 -13.44
N GLU A 106 34.92 41.85 -14.03
CA GLU A 106 34.77 40.52 -14.56
C GLU A 106 35.71 39.58 -13.80
N VAL A 107 35.10 38.68 -12.97
CA VAL A 107 35.83 37.64 -12.25
C VAL A 107 36.10 36.51 -13.23
N SER A 108 37.37 36.28 -13.56
CA SER A 108 37.73 35.19 -14.48
C SER A 108 37.73 33.81 -13.80
N GLN A 109 38.00 33.74 -12.48
CA GLN A 109 37.99 32.51 -11.71
C GLN A 109 37.83 32.81 -10.24
N ALA A 110 37.01 32.00 -9.55
CA ALA A 110 36.93 31.92 -8.08
C ALA A 110 37.20 30.46 -7.68
N ARG A 111 38.23 30.21 -6.87
CA ARG A 111 38.61 28.86 -6.44
C ARG A 111 38.72 28.81 -4.92
N LEU A 112 38.17 27.73 -4.35
CA LEU A 112 38.22 27.42 -2.92
C LEU A 112 38.70 25.98 -2.73
N GLU A 113 39.80 25.77 -2.06
CA GLU A 113 40.37 24.45 -1.80
C GLU A 113 40.38 24.13 -0.31
N GLY A 114 40.08 22.87 0.02
CA GLY A 114 40.22 22.33 1.37
C GLY A 114 39.38 23.08 2.40
N LEU A 115 38.16 23.44 2.07
CA LEU A 115 37.18 23.98 3.02
C LEU A 115 36.77 22.89 4.02
N GLU A 116 37.01 23.10 5.30
CA GLU A 116 36.51 22.27 6.40
C GLU A 116 35.52 23.08 7.23
N LEU A 117 34.30 22.60 7.41
CA LEU A 117 33.28 23.21 8.28
C LEU A 117 32.84 22.21 9.35
N ASN A 118 33.01 22.59 10.62
CA ASN A 118 32.54 21.84 11.79
C ASN A 118 31.31 22.53 12.35
N LEU A 119 30.13 22.13 11.82
CA LEU A 119 28.83 22.61 12.24
C LEU A 119 28.32 21.79 13.41
N ALA A 120 27.82 22.44 14.45
CA ALA A 120 27.34 21.76 15.64
C ALA A 120 26.09 22.41 16.22
N ARG A 121 25.20 21.57 16.73
CA ARG A 121 24.07 21.93 17.56
C ARG A 121 24.26 21.35 18.96
N ASN A 122 24.16 22.18 19.99
CA ASN A 122 24.27 21.72 21.34
C ASN A 122 22.97 21.15 21.91
N ARG A 123 22.99 20.55 23.10
CA ARG A 123 21.80 19.94 23.73
C ARG A 123 20.70 20.96 24.06
N SER A 124 21.00 22.24 24.15
CA SER A 124 20.00 23.30 24.35
C SER A 124 19.35 23.80 23.05
N GLY A 125 19.76 23.25 21.87
CA GLY A 125 19.23 23.61 20.56
C GLY A 125 19.96 24.78 19.88
N ALA A 126 20.98 25.40 20.51
CA ALA A 126 21.76 26.47 19.89
C ALA A 126 22.76 25.90 18.88
N ASN A 127 22.95 26.60 17.75
CA ASN A 127 23.92 26.26 16.70
C ASN A 127 25.19 27.08 16.84
N ASN A 128 26.33 26.51 16.46
CA ASN A 128 27.62 27.22 16.54
C ASN A 128 27.82 28.31 15.47
N TRP A 129 26.87 28.55 14.59
CA TRP A 129 26.87 29.65 13.60
C TRP A 129 25.75 30.67 13.81
N GLN A 130 24.95 30.52 14.85
CA GLN A 130 23.75 31.33 15.08
C GLN A 130 24.05 32.84 15.22
N ASP A 131 25.22 33.18 15.70
CA ASP A 131 25.75 34.53 15.89
C ASP A 131 26.37 35.15 14.61
N LEU A 132 26.63 34.34 13.57
CA LEU A 132 27.18 34.83 12.30
C LEU A 132 26.11 35.43 11.37
N GLY A 133 24.86 35.16 11.60
CA GLY A 133 23.70 35.66 10.83
C GLY A 133 23.10 36.97 11.36
N GLY A 134 23.88 37.78 12.02
CA GLY A 134 23.63 39.13 12.56
C GLY A 134 22.20 39.63 12.59
N ASP A 135 21.52 39.56 13.77
CA ASP A 135 20.42 40.45 14.14
C ASP A 135 20.96 41.83 14.57
N ALA A 136 22.22 42.12 14.31
CA ALA A 136 22.85 43.42 14.45
C ALA A 136 23.33 43.89 13.08
N ALA A 137 22.41 44.28 12.19
CA ALA A 137 22.76 45.32 11.25
C ALA A 137 23.17 46.53 12.13
N PRO A 138 24.42 47.04 12.08
CA PRO A 138 24.68 48.34 12.64
C PRO A 138 23.74 49.28 11.89
N GLU A 139 22.90 49.98 12.63
CA GLU A 139 22.20 51.16 12.14
C GLU A 139 23.32 52.07 11.60
N ALA A 140 23.63 51.92 10.31
CA ALA A 140 24.55 52.81 9.62
C ALA A 140 23.89 54.17 9.72
N ALA A 141 24.48 55.02 10.58
CA ALA A 141 24.14 56.41 10.66
C ALA A 141 24.05 56.96 9.24
N ALA A 142 22.82 57.28 8.81
CA ALA A 142 22.58 57.87 7.53
C ALA A 142 23.45 59.12 7.38
N PRO A 143 24.32 59.23 6.37
CA PRO A 143 24.92 60.50 6.03
C PRO A 143 23.79 61.36 5.50
N ALA A 144 23.55 62.50 6.18
CA ALA A 144 22.65 63.54 5.70
C ALA A 144 23.16 64.04 4.34
N ASP A 145 22.20 64.17 3.40
CA ASP A 145 22.31 64.93 2.15
C ASP A 145 23.46 64.61 1.18
N ALA A 146 23.25 63.61 0.33
CA ALA A 146 23.81 63.64 -1.00
C ALA A 146 22.68 63.36 -2.01
N GLY A 147 22.49 64.31 -2.91
CA GLY A 147 21.41 64.42 -3.87
C GLY A 147 21.16 63.18 -4.71
N ALA A 148 19.96 63.08 -5.27
CA ALA A 148 19.49 62.06 -6.18
C ALA A 148 20.48 61.78 -7.33
N GLY A 149 21.40 60.90 -7.03
CA GLY A 149 22.32 60.26 -7.99
C GLY A 149 21.73 58.89 -8.33
N SER A 150 21.60 58.61 -9.63
CA SER A 150 21.17 57.36 -10.26
C SER A 150 21.59 56.13 -9.45
N ALA A 151 20.66 55.18 -9.27
CA ALA A 151 20.97 53.86 -8.74
C ALA A 151 22.25 53.35 -9.44
N PRO A 152 23.23 52.76 -8.71
CA PRO A 152 24.39 52.20 -9.35
C PRO A 152 23.91 51.18 -10.39
N ALA A 153 24.38 51.38 -11.64
CA ALA A 153 24.14 50.42 -12.71
C ALA A 153 24.47 49.03 -12.17
N ALA A 154 23.57 48.09 -12.36
CA ALA A 154 23.80 46.71 -11.99
C ALA A 154 25.18 46.30 -12.52
N LEU A 155 26.11 46.00 -11.59
CA LEU A 155 27.43 45.54 -11.95
C LEU A 155 27.23 44.25 -12.75
N ASP A 156 27.62 44.26 -14.02
CA ASP A 156 27.65 43.10 -14.90
C ASP A 156 28.81 42.21 -14.39
N LEU A 157 28.51 41.37 -13.42
CA LEU A 157 29.44 40.42 -12.80
C LEU A 157 29.47 39.17 -13.66
N GLY A 158 30.32 39.17 -14.67
CA GLY A 158 30.72 37.94 -15.34
C GLY A 158 31.70 37.17 -14.45
N VAL A 159 31.42 35.90 -14.16
CA VAL A 159 32.36 34.96 -13.50
C VAL A 159 32.69 33.87 -14.49
N GLY A 160 33.97 33.72 -14.87
CA GLY A 160 34.39 32.73 -15.89
C GLY A 160 34.37 31.29 -15.38
N ALA A 161 34.87 31.06 -14.17
CA ALA A 161 34.83 29.75 -13.54
C ALA A 161 34.71 29.83 -12.01
N ILE A 162 33.96 28.89 -11.45
CA ILE A 162 33.86 28.67 -10.01
C ILE A 162 34.31 27.24 -9.74
N GLU A 163 35.29 27.06 -8.84
CA GLU A 163 35.84 25.77 -8.48
C GLU A 163 35.87 25.63 -6.95
N ILE A 164 35.30 24.54 -6.43
CA ILE A 164 35.44 24.12 -5.03
C ILE A 164 36.04 22.73 -5.06
N GLU A 165 37.13 22.52 -4.35
CA GLU A 165 37.83 21.25 -4.32
C GLU A 165 38.06 20.75 -2.88
N GLY A 166 37.73 19.48 -2.64
CA GLY A 166 38.05 18.78 -1.39
C GLY A 166 37.36 19.40 -0.17
N ALA A 167 36.16 19.96 -0.29
CA ALA A 167 35.47 20.50 0.87
C ALA A 167 34.91 19.37 1.75
N ARG A 168 34.95 19.59 3.06
CA ARG A 168 34.49 18.68 4.09
C ARG A 168 33.58 19.43 5.06
N ILE A 169 32.40 18.90 5.31
CA ILE A 169 31.43 19.47 6.24
C ILE A 169 31.02 18.40 7.24
N VAL A 170 31.22 18.64 8.51
CA VAL A 170 30.76 17.77 9.61
C VAL A 170 29.62 18.46 10.32
N TRP A 171 28.51 17.76 10.43
CA TRP A 171 27.35 18.17 11.22
C TRP A 171 27.21 17.26 12.44
N ASN A 172 27.26 17.84 13.65
CA ASN A 172 27.07 17.15 14.92
C ASN A 172 25.86 17.72 15.65
N ASP A 173 24.82 16.91 15.85
CA ASP A 173 23.63 17.29 16.64
C ASP A 173 23.68 16.59 18.01
N ALA A 174 24.07 17.30 19.05
CA ALA A 174 24.11 16.77 20.41
C ALA A 174 22.71 16.59 21.05
N ALA A 175 21.65 17.14 20.46
CA ALA A 175 20.28 16.96 20.93
C ALA A 175 19.69 15.62 20.48
N THR A 176 20.01 15.18 19.25
CA THR A 176 19.55 13.90 18.67
C THR A 176 20.61 12.81 18.71
N GLY A 177 21.88 13.17 18.92
CA GLY A 177 23.02 12.26 18.82
C GLY A 177 23.42 11.93 17.38
N SER A 178 22.85 12.60 16.39
CA SER A 178 23.13 12.35 14.98
C SER A 178 24.42 13.06 14.54
N ARG A 179 25.18 12.37 13.68
CA ARG A 179 26.38 12.91 13.03
C ARG A 179 26.29 12.61 11.54
N TRP A 180 26.50 13.64 10.73
CA TRP A 180 26.64 13.54 9.28
C TRP A 180 27.96 14.14 8.85
N GLU A 181 28.57 13.54 7.86
CA GLU A 181 29.83 13.99 7.30
C GLU A 181 29.75 14.00 5.78
N LEU A 182 29.90 15.19 5.19
CA LEU A 182 30.07 15.38 3.77
C LEU A 182 31.57 15.47 3.51
N THR A 183 32.10 14.63 2.64
CA THR A 183 33.52 14.53 2.31
C THR A 183 33.74 14.76 0.84
N ASP A 184 34.96 15.21 0.52
CA ASP A 184 35.44 15.34 -0.87
C ASP A 184 34.51 16.12 -1.77
N PHE A 185 33.77 17.14 -1.21
CA PHE A 185 32.88 17.94 -2.03
C PHE A 185 33.70 18.72 -3.05
N GLY A 186 33.45 18.41 -4.31
CA GLY A 186 33.93 19.09 -5.50
C GLY A 186 32.78 19.75 -6.26
N MET A 187 32.98 20.96 -6.74
CA MET A 187 32.07 21.67 -7.63
C MET A 187 32.85 22.45 -8.67
N THR A 188 32.52 22.25 -9.94
CA THR A 188 33.11 23.01 -11.04
C THR A 188 31.98 23.59 -11.90
N ALA A 189 31.98 24.94 -12.05
CA ALA A 189 31.14 25.64 -12.99
C ALA A 189 32.05 26.41 -13.94
N GLU A 190 32.05 26.03 -15.23
CA GLU A 190 32.84 26.69 -16.26
C GLU A 190 31.98 27.68 -17.04
N ASP A 191 32.56 28.75 -17.55
CA ASP A 191 31.87 29.79 -18.34
C ASP A 191 30.61 30.34 -17.65
N PHE A 192 30.65 30.44 -16.31
CA PHE A 192 29.54 30.95 -15.54
C PHE A 192 29.18 32.38 -15.93
N GLY A 193 27.92 32.58 -16.31
CA GLY A 193 27.40 33.92 -16.68
C GLY A 193 25.90 34.01 -16.45
N VAL A 194 25.46 35.13 -15.89
CA VAL A 194 24.03 35.39 -15.71
C VAL A 194 23.33 35.47 -17.08
N GLY A 195 22.25 34.68 -17.24
CA GLY A 195 21.51 34.56 -18.48
C GLY A 195 22.18 33.68 -19.56
N GLN A 196 23.27 33.03 -19.22
CA GLN A 196 23.97 32.10 -20.10
C GLN A 196 23.87 30.67 -19.57
N ARG A 197 23.93 29.70 -20.46
CA ARG A 197 24.00 28.28 -20.12
C ARG A 197 25.46 27.90 -19.85
N PHE A 198 25.72 27.24 -18.72
CA PHE A 198 27.04 26.80 -18.32
C PHE A 198 27.00 25.35 -17.76
N PRO A 199 28.08 24.57 -17.99
CA PRO A 199 28.20 23.25 -17.37
C PRO A 199 28.46 23.37 -15.86
N LEU A 200 27.80 22.50 -15.08
CA LEU A 200 27.98 22.37 -13.65
C LEU A 200 28.21 20.91 -13.32
N HIS A 201 29.36 20.63 -12.72
CA HIS A 201 29.73 19.31 -12.18
C HIS A 201 29.82 19.39 -10.65
N MET A 202 29.32 18.37 -9.96
CA MET A 202 29.40 18.23 -8.50
C MET A 202 29.69 16.78 -8.13
N GLU A 203 30.56 16.59 -7.14
CA GLU A 203 30.83 15.28 -6.55
C GLU A 203 31.00 15.39 -5.03
N PHE A 204 30.52 14.41 -4.29
CA PHE A 204 30.70 14.35 -2.83
C PHE A 204 30.38 12.98 -2.27
N GLY A 205 31.00 12.68 -1.11
CA GLY A 205 30.60 11.61 -0.22
C GLY A 205 29.72 12.15 0.90
N LEU A 206 28.67 11.42 1.30
CA LEU A 206 27.87 11.72 2.49
C LEU A 206 27.77 10.47 3.36
N ALA A 207 28.20 10.57 4.61
CA ALA A 207 28.19 9.46 5.57
C ALA A 207 27.42 9.85 6.84
N GLY A 208 26.53 8.95 7.28
CA GLY A 208 25.85 8.98 8.57
C GLY A 208 26.19 7.71 9.37
N ALA A 209 25.43 7.44 10.44
CA ALA A 209 25.67 6.27 11.29
C ALA A 209 25.41 4.94 10.56
N GLU A 210 24.42 4.90 9.68
CA GLU A 210 23.93 3.67 9.04
C GLU A 210 23.99 3.71 7.51
N VAL A 211 24.25 4.89 6.92
CA VAL A 211 24.24 5.12 5.46
C VAL A 211 25.51 5.83 5.04
N ALA A 212 26.11 5.37 3.96
CA ALA A 212 27.16 6.07 3.24
C ALA A 212 26.82 6.09 1.75
N VAL A 213 26.89 7.27 1.12
CA VAL A 213 26.66 7.45 -0.31
C VAL A 213 27.78 8.26 -0.96
N GLN A 214 28.13 7.91 -2.20
CA GLN A 214 28.95 8.73 -3.09
C GLN A 214 28.02 9.25 -4.20
N VAL A 215 28.05 10.55 -4.43
CA VAL A 215 27.19 11.23 -5.40
C VAL A 215 28.07 11.93 -6.41
N ALA A 216 27.78 11.73 -7.70
CA ALA A 216 28.33 12.52 -8.79
C ALA A 216 27.17 13.06 -9.65
N ALA A 217 27.20 14.34 -9.98
CA ALA A 217 26.14 15.01 -10.73
C ALA A 217 26.73 15.92 -11.82
N ASP A 218 26.25 15.72 -13.04
CA ASP A 218 26.54 16.54 -14.21
C ASP A 218 25.26 17.19 -14.71
N MET A 219 25.33 18.48 -15.04
CA MET A 219 24.17 19.22 -15.55
C MET A 219 24.58 20.48 -16.30
N GLN A 220 23.63 21.06 -17.01
CA GLN A 220 23.75 22.40 -17.59
C GLN A 220 22.85 23.36 -16.81
N ALA A 221 23.38 24.45 -16.31
CA ALA A 221 22.62 25.41 -15.54
C ALA A 221 22.45 26.74 -16.30
N THR A 222 21.33 27.42 -16.10
CA THR A 222 21.06 28.80 -16.56
C THR A 222 20.37 29.55 -15.45
N ILE A 223 20.91 30.74 -15.08
CA ILE A 223 20.36 31.60 -14.03
C ILE A 223 20.06 32.96 -14.64
N THR A 224 18.79 33.36 -14.66
CA THR A 224 18.34 34.65 -15.19
C THR A 224 17.73 35.49 -14.08
N LEU A 225 18.55 36.29 -13.43
CA LEU A 225 18.14 37.11 -12.25
C LEU A 225 17.06 38.15 -12.59
N ALA A 226 17.02 38.65 -13.84
CA ALA A 226 16.05 39.67 -14.25
C ALA A 226 14.60 39.18 -14.30
N SER A 227 14.39 37.87 -14.49
CA SER A 227 13.07 37.22 -14.54
C SER A 227 12.88 36.18 -13.43
N ASP A 228 13.79 36.10 -12.47
CA ASP A 228 13.80 35.07 -11.40
C ASP A 228 13.65 33.64 -11.94
N GLU A 229 14.31 33.37 -13.08
CA GLU A 229 14.24 32.09 -13.78
C GLU A 229 15.52 31.28 -13.58
N TYR A 230 15.36 30.04 -13.13
CA TYR A 230 16.39 29.07 -12.89
C TYR A 230 16.11 27.83 -13.72
N ARG A 231 17.08 27.41 -14.52
CA ARG A 231 16.95 26.24 -15.38
C ARG A 231 18.12 25.30 -15.22
N LEU A 232 17.83 24.02 -15.09
CA LEU A 232 18.79 22.93 -15.16
C LEU A 232 18.37 22.02 -16.32
N ASP A 233 19.32 21.71 -17.20
CA ASP A 233 19.11 20.81 -18.33
C ASP A 233 20.09 19.65 -18.24
N GLU A 234 19.68 18.50 -18.81
CA GLU A 234 20.54 17.33 -19.00
C GLU A 234 21.19 16.84 -17.69
N LEU A 235 20.41 16.82 -16.59
CA LEU A 235 20.92 16.29 -15.31
C LEU A 235 21.19 14.79 -15.43
N ALA A 236 22.37 14.39 -14.98
CA ALA A 236 22.72 13.00 -14.72
C ALA A 236 23.35 12.90 -13.32
N VAL A 237 22.69 12.19 -12.41
CA VAL A 237 23.17 11.92 -11.04
C VAL A 237 23.41 10.45 -10.87
N THR A 238 24.57 10.09 -10.38
CA THR A 238 24.93 8.75 -9.95
C THR A 238 25.05 8.75 -8.44
N ILE A 239 24.46 7.79 -7.77
CA ILE A 239 24.51 7.59 -6.31
C ILE A 239 24.96 6.15 -6.05
N ASP A 240 26.15 5.97 -5.47
CA ASP A 240 26.63 4.68 -4.99
C ASP A 240 26.41 4.62 -3.50
N GLY A 241 25.44 3.81 -3.07
CA GLY A 241 25.00 3.73 -1.67
C GLY A 241 25.38 2.42 -0.99
N SER A 242 25.61 2.50 0.33
CA SER A 242 25.94 1.35 1.19
C SER A 242 25.59 1.60 2.66
N GLY A 243 25.64 0.54 3.48
CA GLY A 243 25.33 0.59 4.91
C GLY A 243 24.01 -0.07 5.25
N ALA A 244 23.74 -0.26 6.54
CA ALA A 244 22.54 -0.95 7.03
C ALA A 244 21.23 -0.18 6.73
N GLY A 245 21.30 1.15 6.64
CA GLY A 245 20.16 2.00 6.29
C GLY A 245 19.98 2.22 4.78
N TRP A 246 20.88 1.69 3.93
CA TRP A 246 20.72 1.78 2.48
C TRP A 246 19.91 0.58 1.97
N PRO A 247 18.78 0.80 1.29
CA PRO A 247 17.87 -0.28 0.91
C PRO A 247 18.49 -1.23 -0.11
N GLY A 248 18.28 -2.53 0.08
CA GLY A 248 18.71 -3.59 -0.85
C GLY A 248 20.22 -3.87 -0.87
N GLY A 249 20.97 -3.46 0.18
CA GLY A 249 22.43 -3.63 0.27
C GLY A 249 23.21 -2.69 -0.65
N PRO A 250 24.56 -2.81 -0.73
CA PRO A 250 25.38 -1.94 -1.57
C PRO A 250 24.90 -1.93 -3.03
N SER A 251 24.48 -0.77 -3.52
CA SER A 251 23.87 -0.64 -4.83
C SER A 251 23.96 0.78 -5.39
N LYS A 252 23.80 0.89 -6.71
CA LYS A 252 23.83 2.14 -7.45
C LYS A 252 22.41 2.59 -7.80
N ALA A 253 22.13 3.89 -7.62
CA ALA A 253 20.96 4.56 -8.18
C ALA A 253 21.39 5.57 -9.25
N GLU A 254 20.61 5.71 -10.31
CA GLU A 254 20.81 6.69 -11.37
C GLU A 254 19.57 7.55 -11.52
N LEU A 255 19.74 8.88 -11.45
CA LEU A 255 18.67 9.86 -11.62
C LEU A 255 19.04 10.76 -12.79
N THR A 256 18.17 10.86 -13.78
CA THR A 256 18.33 11.78 -14.91
C THR A 256 17.07 12.60 -15.12
N PHE A 257 17.22 13.79 -15.69
CA PHE A 257 16.10 14.51 -16.30
C PHE A 257 16.56 15.34 -17.49
N ASP A 258 15.64 15.59 -18.43
CA ASP A 258 15.92 16.43 -19.61
C ASP A 258 15.99 17.91 -19.23
N SER A 259 15.02 18.39 -18.45
CA SER A 259 14.97 19.78 -18.00
C SER A 259 14.16 19.99 -16.72
N LEU A 260 14.66 20.87 -15.86
CA LEU A 260 13.96 21.46 -14.71
C LEU A 260 14.00 22.98 -14.87
N ALA A 261 12.84 23.61 -15.01
CA ALA A 261 12.70 25.06 -15.06
C ALA A 261 11.87 25.54 -13.87
N ALA A 262 12.39 26.50 -13.11
CA ALA A 262 11.70 27.17 -12.02
C ALA A 262 11.68 28.68 -12.27
N ASN A 263 10.51 29.29 -12.21
CA ASN A 263 10.35 30.75 -12.21
C ASN A 263 9.73 31.18 -10.89
N LEU A 264 10.54 31.82 -10.05
CA LEU A 264 10.12 32.20 -8.69
C LEU A 264 9.13 33.35 -8.71
N GLY A 265 9.28 34.31 -9.65
CA GLY A 265 8.36 35.44 -9.82
C GLY A 265 6.98 35.00 -10.34
N ALA A 266 6.93 34.01 -11.23
CA ALA A 266 5.68 33.41 -11.72
C ALA A 266 5.18 32.25 -10.85
N GLU A 267 5.92 31.88 -9.82
CA GLU A 267 5.64 30.74 -8.93
C GLU A 267 5.38 29.43 -9.71
N SER A 268 6.19 29.15 -10.72
CA SER A 268 6.02 27.98 -11.59
C SER A 268 7.25 27.06 -11.58
N LEU A 269 6.99 25.75 -11.77
CA LEU A 269 7.99 24.69 -11.88
C LEU A 269 7.60 23.76 -13.03
N GLU A 270 8.57 23.38 -13.85
CA GLU A 270 8.42 22.31 -14.87
C GLU A 270 9.61 21.36 -14.80
N LEU A 271 9.33 20.06 -14.62
CA LEU A 271 10.30 18.98 -14.65
C LEU A 271 9.91 18.00 -15.77
N ASN A 272 10.78 17.82 -16.74
CA ASN A 272 10.55 16.94 -17.89
C ASN A 272 11.62 15.86 -17.97
N GLY A 273 11.22 14.67 -18.46
CA GLY A 273 12.13 13.58 -18.77
C GLY A 273 12.79 12.95 -17.54
N LEU A 274 12.15 13.06 -16.34
CA LEU A 274 12.64 12.40 -15.13
C LEU A 274 12.74 10.89 -15.36
N THR A 275 13.90 10.31 -15.06
CA THR A 275 14.10 8.86 -14.98
C THR A 275 14.91 8.54 -13.72
N LEU A 276 14.45 7.59 -12.93
CA LEU A 276 15.14 7.03 -11.79
C LEU A 276 15.30 5.53 -11.99
N GLU A 277 16.52 5.05 -11.92
CA GLU A 277 16.83 3.62 -11.94
C GLU A 277 17.42 3.19 -10.60
N PHE A 278 16.76 2.26 -9.93
CA PHE A 278 17.21 1.75 -8.65
C PHE A 278 16.70 0.32 -8.41
N LEU A 279 17.58 -0.59 -7.99
CA LEU A 279 17.30 -2.00 -7.70
C LEU A 279 16.57 -2.77 -8.83
N GLY A 280 16.80 -2.38 -10.09
CA GLY A 280 16.13 -2.98 -11.25
C GLY A 280 14.76 -2.37 -11.56
N ILE A 281 14.32 -1.37 -10.78
CA ILE A 281 13.12 -0.58 -11.06
C ILE A 281 13.51 0.67 -11.81
N THR A 282 12.88 0.90 -12.98
CA THR A 282 12.98 2.15 -13.73
C THR A 282 11.68 2.92 -13.59
N MET A 283 11.75 4.10 -13.00
CA MET A 283 10.62 5.03 -12.90
C MET A 283 10.89 6.23 -13.83
N ALA A 284 9.95 6.52 -14.70
CA ALA A 284 9.97 7.72 -15.54
C ALA A 284 8.83 8.66 -15.15
N GLY A 285 8.99 9.97 -15.41
CA GLY A 285 7.93 10.90 -15.04
C GLY A 285 8.15 12.34 -15.53
N SER A 286 7.15 13.17 -15.23
CA SER A 286 7.18 14.61 -15.39
C SER A 286 6.38 15.27 -14.29
N LEU A 287 6.70 16.53 -13.97
CA LEU A 287 6.01 17.30 -12.94
C LEU A 287 5.87 18.75 -13.39
N SER A 288 4.68 19.32 -13.25
CA SER A 288 4.39 20.73 -13.43
C SER A 288 3.80 21.31 -12.15
N GLY A 289 4.35 22.41 -11.69
CA GLY A 289 3.94 23.11 -10.47
C GLY A 289 3.52 24.55 -10.74
N GLN A 290 2.52 25.02 -10.02
CA GLN A 290 2.04 26.40 -10.06
C GLN A 290 1.77 26.89 -8.65
N ARG A 291 1.90 28.21 -8.45
CA ARG A 291 1.66 28.86 -7.15
C ARG A 291 2.50 28.23 -6.03
N LEU A 292 3.80 28.07 -6.28
CA LEU A 292 4.75 27.34 -5.44
C LEU A 292 4.76 27.81 -3.97
N PHE A 293 4.55 29.11 -3.73
CA PHE A 293 4.65 29.71 -2.40
C PHE A 293 3.29 30.19 -1.85
N SER A 294 2.28 30.37 -2.72
CA SER A 294 0.98 30.90 -2.33
C SER A 294 -0.07 29.81 -2.10
N ASN A 295 -0.22 28.89 -3.03
CA ASN A 295 -1.18 27.77 -2.96
C ASN A 295 -0.75 26.65 -3.92
N LEU A 296 0.24 25.89 -3.51
CA LEU A 296 0.91 24.88 -4.32
C LEU A 296 -0.09 23.95 -5.04
N ALA A 297 0.05 23.88 -6.35
CA ALA A 297 -0.65 22.92 -7.20
C ALA A 297 0.37 22.18 -8.09
N LEU A 298 0.37 20.86 -8.02
CA LEU A 298 1.23 20.00 -8.82
C LEU A 298 0.39 19.08 -9.69
N THR A 299 0.84 18.90 -10.92
CA THR A 299 0.35 17.88 -11.84
C THR A 299 1.53 17.15 -12.46
N GLY A 300 1.42 15.85 -12.66
CA GLY A 300 2.51 15.08 -13.22
C GLY A 300 2.08 13.72 -13.71
N ALA A 301 2.99 13.04 -14.37
CA ALA A 301 2.82 11.65 -14.78
C ALA A 301 3.95 10.81 -14.18
N VAL A 302 3.63 9.59 -13.77
CA VAL A 302 4.59 8.58 -13.30
C VAL A 302 4.38 7.31 -14.12
N ASP A 303 5.48 6.74 -14.60
CA ASP A 303 5.52 5.47 -15.34
C ASP A 303 6.63 4.60 -14.74
N ILE A 304 6.25 3.55 -14.00
CA ILE A 304 7.16 2.51 -13.52
C ILE A 304 7.17 1.42 -14.58
N ARG A 305 8.30 1.26 -15.26
CA ARG A 305 8.49 0.25 -16.30
C ARG A 305 8.41 -1.16 -15.71
N GLU A 306 8.22 -2.14 -16.58
CA GLU A 306 8.15 -3.54 -16.15
C GLU A 306 9.42 -3.96 -15.39
N PHE A 307 9.22 -4.57 -14.23
CA PHE A 307 10.26 -5.13 -13.36
C PHE A 307 9.78 -6.43 -12.73
N ALA A 308 10.68 -7.20 -12.13
CA ALA A 308 10.40 -8.44 -11.41
C ALA A 308 10.25 -8.19 -9.91
N PRO A 309 9.02 -8.15 -9.34
CA PRO A 309 8.83 -7.91 -7.90
C PRO A 309 9.57 -8.89 -7.00
N ARG A 310 9.62 -10.17 -7.37
CA ARG A 310 10.33 -11.22 -6.62
C ARG A 310 11.80 -10.92 -6.45
N GLU A 311 12.49 -10.49 -7.51
CA GLU A 311 13.91 -10.11 -7.45
C GLU A 311 14.16 -8.89 -6.55
N VAL A 312 13.21 -7.95 -6.55
CA VAL A 312 13.27 -6.78 -5.67
C VAL A 312 13.09 -7.19 -4.21
N LEU A 313 12.10 -8.03 -3.90
CA LEU A 313 11.84 -8.55 -2.56
C LEU A 313 13.02 -9.36 -2.01
N GLU A 314 13.64 -10.20 -2.84
CA GLU A 314 14.85 -10.95 -2.49
C GLU A 314 16.02 -10.03 -2.09
N ARG A 315 16.18 -8.87 -2.75
CA ARG A 315 17.20 -7.88 -2.37
C ARG A 315 16.93 -7.23 -1.02
N PHE A 316 15.66 -7.20 -0.59
CA PHE A 316 15.26 -6.75 0.76
C PHE A 316 15.26 -7.89 1.79
N GLU A 317 15.80 -9.06 1.44
CA GLU A 317 15.81 -10.26 2.28
C GLU A 317 14.40 -10.71 2.71
N VAL A 318 13.36 -10.37 1.92
CA VAL A 318 11.99 -10.80 2.14
C VAL A 318 11.75 -12.10 1.34
N ASP A 319 11.73 -13.22 2.05
CA ASP A 319 11.36 -14.51 1.46
C ASP A 319 9.83 -14.59 1.30
N VAL A 320 9.35 -14.51 0.07
CA VAL A 320 7.93 -14.63 -0.25
C VAL A 320 7.65 -16.00 -0.82
N GLN A 321 6.99 -16.82 0.00
CA GLN A 321 6.51 -18.14 -0.43
C GLN A 321 5.11 -18.01 -1.04
N THR A 322 4.97 -18.45 -2.29
CA THR A 322 3.71 -18.45 -3.03
C THR A 322 3.36 -19.86 -3.49
N ALA A 323 2.06 -20.18 -3.58
CA ALA A 323 1.60 -21.47 -4.07
C ALA A 323 2.04 -21.74 -5.52
N ASP A 324 2.21 -20.67 -6.31
CA ASP A 324 2.76 -20.74 -7.66
C ASP A 324 4.05 -19.92 -7.76
N ALA A 325 5.16 -20.60 -8.02
CA ALA A 325 6.47 -19.94 -8.17
C ALA A 325 6.57 -19.03 -9.41
N ALA A 326 5.61 -19.10 -10.35
CA ALA A 326 5.57 -18.30 -11.57
C ALA A 326 4.89 -16.91 -11.37
N VAL A 327 4.44 -16.55 -10.15
CA VAL A 327 3.90 -15.24 -9.84
C VAL A 327 4.95 -14.29 -9.27
N LEU A 328 4.63 -13.00 -9.21
CA LEU A 328 5.54 -11.90 -8.81
C LEU A 328 6.76 -11.78 -9.75
N THR A 329 6.55 -12.10 -11.02
CA THR A 329 7.62 -12.06 -12.04
C THR A 329 7.60 -10.80 -12.88
N ARG A 330 6.43 -10.14 -12.99
CA ARG A 330 6.26 -8.92 -13.78
C ARG A 330 5.34 -7.94 -13.05
N ALA A 331 5.79 -6.71 -12.89
CA ALA A 331 4.94 -5.61 -12.45
C ALA A 331 5.29 -4.33 -13.20
N SER A 332 4.28 -3.50 -13.45
CA SER A 332 4.45 -2.15 -13.97
C SER A 332 3.33 -1.26 -13.45
N ALA A 333 3.55 0.07 -13.43
CA ALA A 333 2.53 1.00 -12.99
C ALA A 333 2.60 2.32 -13.75
N LYS A 334 1.44 2.91 -14.05
CA LYS A 334 1.29 4.26 -14.60
C LYS A 334 0.21 5.00 -13.85
N ALA A 335 0.41 6.30 -13.65
CA ALA A 335 -0.60 7.15 -13.05
C ALA A 335 -0.35 8.63 -13.37
N ASN A 336 -1.40 9.43 -13.35
CA ASN A 336 -1.34 10.88 -13.34
C ASN A 336 -1.50 11.39 -11.91
N LEU A 337 -0.52 12.15 -11.43
CA LEU A 337 -0.54 12.80 -10.11
C LEU A 337 -1.26 14.15 -10.20
N LEU A 338 -2.11 14.43 -9.24
CA LEU A 338 -2.67 15.74 -8.95
C LEU A 338 -2.48 16.03 -7.46
N TYR A 339 -1.89 17.17 -7.15
CA TYR A 339 -1.80 17.70 -5.79
C TYR A 339 -2.29 19.16 -5.76
N ASN A 340 -3.11 19.50 -4.81
CA ASN A 340 -3.44 20.87 -4.46
C ASN A 340 -3.86 20.92 -2.98
N SER A 341 -4.18 22.14 -2.45
CA SER A 341 -4.55 22.33 -1.03
C SER A 341 -5.77 21.52 -0.56
N SER A 342 -6.60 21.02 -1.47
CA SER A 342 -7.82 20.28 -1.13
C SER A 342 -7.69 18.77 -1.33
N GLN A 343 -6.76 18.31 -2.18
CA GLN A 343 -6.63 16.89 -2.50
C GLN A 343 -5.24 16.48 -3.01
N ILE A 344 -4.92 15.22 -2.78
CA ILE A 344 -3.86 14.47 -3.48
C ILE A 344 -4.58 13.34 -4.24
N ALA A 345 -4.34 13.22 -5.55
CA ALA A 345 -5.00 12.18 -6.34
C ALA A 345 -4.05 11.50 -7.33
N LEU A 346 -4.21 10.19 -7.47
CA LEU A 346 -3.69 9.41 -8.58
C LEU A 346 -4.86 9.08 -9.50
N ARG A 347 -4.76 9.48 -10.76
CA ARG A 347 -5.78 9.31 -11.80
C ARG A 347 -5.24 8.47 -12.93
N ASP A 348 -6.16 7.89 -13.71
CA ASP A 348 -5.82 7.07 -14.87
C ASP A 348 -4.77 6.00 -14.53
N MET A 349 -4.89 5.46 -13.31
CA MET A 349 -4.00 4.43 -12.82
C MET A 349 -4.13 3.18 -13.67
N GLN A 350 -3.00 2.62 -14.04
CA GLN A 350 -2.89 1.30 -14.62
C GLN A 350 -1.73 0.59 -13.92
N LEU A 351 -2.02 -0.46 -13.19
CA LEU A 351 -1.04 -1.28 -12.50
C LEU A 351 -1.18 -2.70 -13.01
N THR A 352 -0.11 -3.26 -13.53
CA THR A 352 -0.07 -4.64 -14.00
C THR A 352 0.74 -5.46 -13.00
N LEU A 353 0.22 -6.62 -12.63
CA LEU A 353 0.91 -7.62 -11.83
C LEU A 353 0.70 -8.99 -12.48
N ASP A 354 1.77 -9.56 -13.02
CA ASP A 354 1.75 -10.79 -13.84
C ASP A 354 0.70 -10.69 -14.96
N ASP A 355 -0.41 -11.44 -14.83
CA ASP A 355 -1.48 -11.49 -15.82
C ASP A 355 -2.68 -10.59 -15.44
N SER A 356 -2.61 -9.88 -14.31
CA SER A 356 -3.69 -9.05 -13.77
C SER A 356 -3.43 -7.57 -14.02
N THR A 357 -4.48 -6.81 -14.38
CA THR A 357 -4.41 -5.36 -14.53
C THR A 357 -5.43 -4.67 -13.63
N LEU A 358 -4.94 -3.77 -12.76
CA LEU A 358 -5.77 -2.86 -11.99
C LEU A 358 -5.78 -1.50 -12.68
N THR A 359 -6.97 -0.95 -12.88
CA THR A 359 -7.18 0.40 -13.41
C THR A 359 -8.07 1.22 -12.48
N GLY A 360 -7.96 2.55 -12.56
CA GLY A 360 -8.85 3.42 -11.80
C GLY A 360 -8.21 4.68 -11.26
N ARG A 361 -8.72 5.12 -10.11
CA ARG A 361 -8.27 6.32 -9.42
C ARG A 361 -8.36 6.18 -7.91
N VAL A 362 -7.46 6.88 -7.22
CA VAL A 362 -7.49 7.07 -5.76
C VAL A 362 -7.25 8.53 -5.45
N ALA A 363 -7.99 9.10 -4.51
CA ALA A 363 -7.75 10.45 -4.04
C ALA A 363 -7.89 10.53 -2.52
N LEU A 364 -7.08 11.40 -1.90
CA LEU A 364 -7.18 11.83 -0.51
C LEU A 364 -7.69 13.27 -0.50
N GLU A 365 -8.89 13.49 0.01
CA GLU A 365 -9.59 14.76 0.12
C GLU A 365 -9.71 15.15 1.60
N GLY A 366 -8.77 15.94 2.11
CA GLY A 366 -8.60 16.13 3.54
C GLY A 366 -8.16 14.82 4.19
N GLU A 367 -9.01 14.23 5.04
CA GLU A 367 -8.79 12.92 5.67
C GLU A 367 -9.53 11.78 4.94
N ARG A 368 -10.39 12.11 3.96
CA ARG A 368 -11.20 11.13 3.24
C ARG A 368 -10.46 10.51 2.07
N VAL A 369 -10.36 9.18 2.06
CA VAL A 369 -9.91 8.40 0.91
C VAL A 369 -11.10 8.11 -0.02
N THR A 370 -10.99 8.52 -1.29
CA THR A 370 -11.95 8.13 -2.33
C THR A 370 -11.27 7.27 -3.38
N TYR A 371 -11.92 6.21 -3.84
CA TYR A 371 -11.36 5.32 -4.86
C TYR A 371 -12.43 4.72 -5.77
N ASP A 372 -12.02 4.41 -6.99
CA ASP A 372 -12.79 3.63 -7.98
C ASP A 372 -11.76 2.79 -8.74
N LEU A 373 -11.69 1.50 -8.39
CA LEU A 373 -10.66 0.59 -8.84
C LEU A 373 -11.30 -0.62 -9.51
N THR A 374 -10.72 -1.05 -10.61
CA THR A 374 -11.17 -2.23 -11.35
C THR A 374 -9.97 -3.12 -11.67
N VAL A 375 -10.04 -4.38 -11.25
CA VAL A 375 -9.12 -5.46 -11.64
C VAL A 375 -9.82 -6.30 -12.71
N ASP A 376 -9.13 -6.61 -13.78
CA ASP A 376 -9.70 -7.41 -14.89
C ASP A 376 -9.90 -8.89 -14.51
N ASP A 377 -8.84 -9.62 -14.25
CA ASP A 377 -8.85 -11.03 -13.82
C ASP A 377 -7.73 -11.25 -12.80
N ILE A 378 -8.02 -11.92 -11.69
CA ILE A 378 -7.01 -12.28 -10.69
C ILE A 378 -7.26 -13.66 -10.12
N ASN A 379 -6.22 -14.47 -10.03
CA ASN A 379 -6.21 -15.71 -9.26
C ASN A 379 -5.40 -15.51 -7.99
N VAL A 380 -6.08 -15.16 -6.90
CA VAL A 380 -5.47 -14.88 -5.59
C VAL A 380 -4.79 -16.11 -5.02
N ASP A 381 -5.32 -17.32 -5.29
CA ASP A 381 -4.79 -18.58 -4.76
C ASP A 381 -3.32 -18.82 -5.16
N ARG A 382 -2.88 -18.27 -6.29
CA ARG A 382 -1.49 -18.38 -6.76
C ARG A 382 -0.49 -17.62 -5.88
N TYR A 383 -0.95 -16.53 -5.24
CA TYR A 383 -0.12 -15.61 -4.45
C TYR A 383 -0.10 -15.95 -2.96
N LEU A 384 -1.06 -16.76 -2.50
CA LEU A 384 -1.10 -17.22 -1.11
C LEU A 384 0.06 -18.17 -0.82
N PRO A 385 0.53 -18.27 0.42
CA PRO A 385 1.47 -19.32 0.80
C PRO A 385 0.91 -20.71 0.46
N PRO A 386 1.76 -21.67 0.09
CA PRO A 386 1.30 -23.05 -0.11
C PRO A 386 0.64 -23.55 1.17
N SER A 387 -0.54 -24.13 1.04
CA SER A 387 -1.23 -24.76 2.17
C SER A 387 -0.29 -25.83 2.75
N GLN A 388 0.20 -25.61 3.95
CA GLN A 388 0.82 -26.68 4.70
C GLN A 388 -0.32 -27.64 5.08
N GLU A 389 -0.31 -28.86 4.53
CA GLU A 389 -1.07 -29.96 5.11
C GLU A 389 -0.50 -30.14 6.52
N SER A 390 -1.06 -29.44 7.48
CA SER A 390 -0.77 -29.72 8.89
C SER A 390 -1.52 -31.02 9.22
N ASP A 391 -0.78 -32.12 9.35
CA ASP A 391 -1.26 -33.40 9.90
C ASP A 391 -1.66 -33.30 11.40
N GLY A 392 -1.96 -32.11 11.88
CA GLY A 392 -2.41 -31.84 13.25
C GLY A 392 -3.71 -31.04 13.26
N PRO A 393 -4.57 -31.20 14.27
CA PRO A 393 -5.69 -30.30 14.46
C PRO A 393 -5.14 -28.88 14.50
N ALA A 394 -5.72 -27.97 13.70
CA ALA A 394 -5.41 -26.55 13.78
C ALA A 394 -5.49 -26.14 15.25
N GLU A 395 -4.49 -25.44 15.76
CA GLU A 395 -4.57 -24.88 17.12
C GLU A 395 -5.75 -23.90 17.11
N GLU A 396 -6.90 -24.37 17.63
CA GLU A 396 -8.16 -23.62 17.68
C GLU A 396 -8.06 -22.30 18.46
N GLY A 397 -6.96 -22.06 19.16
CA GLY A 397 -6.73 -20.85 19.96
C GLY A 397 -6.27 -19.62 19.19
N SER A 398 -5.70 -19.75 17.97
CA SER A 398 -4.98 -18.64 17.34
C SER A 398 -5.88 -17.58 16.66
N LEU A 399 -7.06 -17.95 16.15
CA LEU A 399 -7.97 -17.00 15.51
C LEU A 399 -8.85 -16.26 16.52
N ASP A 400 -9.24 -16.90 17.61
CA ASP A 400 -10.09 -16.31 18.65
C ASP A 400 -9.38 -15.18 19.43
N GLU A 401 -8.04 -15.16 19.45
CA GLU A 401 -7.22 -14.13 20.10
C GLU A 401 -6.88 -12.94 19.18
N VAL A 402 -7.36 -12.94 17.92
CA VAL A 402 -7.11 -11.84 16.98
C VAL A 402 -7.95 -10.63 17.35
N ASP A 403 -7.31 -9.60 17.89
CA ASP A 403 -7.93 -8.33 18.21
C ASP A 403 -8.39 -7.59 16.95
N LEU A 404 -9.56 -6.94 17.04
CA LEU A 404 -10.05 -6.07 15.97
C LEU A 404 -9.26 -4.74 15.96
N PRO A 405 -8.90 -4.20 14.80
CA PRO A 405 -8.17 -2.93 14.70
C PRO A 405 -9.11 -1.73 14.93
N LEU A 406 -9.72 -1.63 16.12
CA LEU A 406 -10.77 -0.68 16.45
C LEU A 406 -10.34 0.79 16.26
N GLU A 407 -9.08 1.13 16.56
CA GLU A 407 -8.56 2.48 16.36
C GLU A 407 -8.54 2.87 14.90
N VAL A 408 -8.11 1.96 14.01
CA VAL A 408 -8.14 2.17 12.56
C VAL A 408 -9.59 2.33 12.10
N MET A 409 -10.50 1.48 12.59
CA MET A 409 -11.91 1.53 12.22
C MET A 409 -12.58 2.85 12.65
N ARG A 410 -12.17 3.46 13.77
CA ARG A 410 -12.67 4.77 14.23
C ARG A 410 -12.24 5.93 13.37
N THR A 411 -11.00 5.87 12.86
CA THR A 411 -10.36 6.99 12.16
C THR A 411 -10.51 6.95 10.64
N VAL A 412 -10.79 5.77 10.06
CA VAL A 412 -10.97 5.62 8.62
C VAL A 412 -12.16 6.42 8.12
N ASP A 413 -11.90 7.36 7.20
CA ASP A 413 -12.89 8.00 6.34
C ASP A 413 -12.60 7.58 4.89
N ALA A 414 -13.41 6.65 4.36
CA ALA A 414 -13.20 6.07 3.03
C ALA A 414 -14.52 5.88 2.29
N ARG A 415 -14.49 6.17 0.99
CA ARG A 415 -15.63 5.93 0.10
C ARG A 415 -15.14 5.50 -1.27
N GLY A 416 -15.61 4.34 -1.73
CA GLY A 416 -15.22 3.89 -3.07
C GLY A 416 -15.80 2.55 -3.43
N GLU A 417 -15.35 2.06 -4.56
CA GLU A 417 -15.72 0.76 -5.08
C GLU A 417 -14.48 0.06 -5.66
N LEU A 418 -14.31 -1.21 -5.31
CA LEU A 418 -13.33 -2.11 -5.91
C LEU A 418 -14.08 -3.19 -6.69
N LYS A 419 -13.76 -3.32 -7.98
CA LYS A 419 -14.37 -4.28 -8.89
C LYS A 419 -13.38 -5.31 -9.38
N PHE A 420 -13.87 -6.52 -9.63
CA PHE A 420 -13.11 -7.54 -10.35
C PHE A 420 -13.99 -8.08 -11.49
N GLY A 421 -13.44 -8.13 -12.69
CA GLY A 421 -14.08 -8.80 -13.82
C GLY A 421 -14.21 -10.28 -13.53
N LYS A 422 -13.10 -10.92 -13.09
CA LYS A 422 -13.07 -12.28 -12.59
C LYS A 422 -12.06 -12.39 -11.42
N ALA A 423 -12.45 -13.13 -10.39
CA ALA A 423 -11.58 -13.43 -9.26
C ALA A 423 -11.65 -14.92 -8.91
N LYS A 424 -10.50 -15.54 -8.65
CA LYS A 424 -10.44 -16.87 -8.06
C LYS A 424 -9.83 -16.75 -6.66
N PHE A 425 -10.55 -17.25 -5.66
CA PHE A 425 -10.14 -17.24 -4.26
C PHE A 425 -10.65 -18.50 -3.52
N SER A 426 -9.77 -19.18 -2.81
CA SER A 426 -10.07 -20.46 -2.12
C SER A 426 -10.74 -21.49 -3.03
N GLY A 427 -10.25 -21.61 -4.28
CA GLY A 427 -10.84 -22.47 -5.30
C GLY A 427 -12.06 -21.87 -6.01
N LEU A 428 -12.83 -20.98 -5.37
CA LEU A 428 -14.06 -20.41 -5.90
C LEU A 428 -13.80 -19.43 -7.05
N THR A 429 -14.58 -19.56 -8.12
CA THR A 429 -14.55 -18.64 -9.27
C THR A 429 -15.72 -17.68 -9.22
N LEU A 430 -15.42 -16.39 -9.08
CA LEU A 430 -16.37 -15.27 -9.01
C LEU A 430 -16.22 -14.38 -10.24
N THR A 431 -17.31 -13.85 -10.77
CA THR A 431 -17.31 -12.90 -11.88
C THR A 431 -18.15 -11.67 -11.56
N ASN A 432 -17.84 -10.54 -12.21
CA ASN A 432 -18.52 -9.27 -11.98
C ASN A 432 -18.61 -8.91 -10.48
N VAL A 433 -17.49 -9.08 -9.79
CA VAL A 433 -17.41 -8.82 -8.34
C VAL A 433 -17.33 -7.32 -8.11
N ALA A 434 -18.09 -6.82 -7.14
CA ALA A 434 -18.02 -5.43 -6.70
C ALA A 434 -18.04 -5.34 -5.17
N PHE A 435 -17.21 -4.44 -4.63
CA PHE A 435 -17.10 -4.14 -3.19
C PHE A 435 -17.27 -2.63 -2.96
N PRO A 436 -18.50 -2.08 -3.04
CA PRO A 436 -18.75 -0.71 -2.62
C PRO A 436 -18.57 -0.57 -1.10
N LEU A 437 -17.72 0.38 -0.68
CA LEU A 437 -17.42 0.69 0.73
C LEU A 437 -17.76 2.14 1.04
N THR A 438 -18.37 2.36 2.20
CA THR A 438 -18.45 3.66 2.84
C THR A 438 -18.09 3.50 4.30
N ALA A 439 -17.08 4.23 4.78
CA ALA A 439 -16.63 4.22 6.15
C ALA A 439 -16.39 5.66 6.62
N ALA A 440 -16.90 6.02 7.78
CA ALA A 440 -16.65 7.30 8.44
C ALA A 440 -17.04 7.24 9.91
N ASN A 441 -16.31 7.94 10.78
CA ASN A 441 -16.64 8.12 12.20
C ASN A 441 -16.94 6.81 12.96
N GLY A 442 -16.15 5.77 12.71
CA GLY A 442 -16.31 4.46 13.35
C GLY A 442 -17.42 3.58 12.78
N ALA A 443 -18.15 4.05 11.77
CA ALA A 443 -19.16 3.25 11.07
C ALA A 443 -18.70 2.91 9.66
N ALA A 444 -18.87 1.65 9.25
CA ALA A 444 -18.56 1.17 7.91
C ALA A 444 -19.73 0.36 7.34
N ARG A 445 -19.96 0.51 6.04
CA ARG A 445 -20.88 -0.32 5.28
C ARG A 445 -20.23 -0.81 4.01
N LEU A 446 -20.23 -2.13 3.81
CA LEU A 446 -19.77 -2.82 2.62
C LEU A 446 -20.95 -3.57 1.99
N THR A 447 -21.17 -3.36 0.70
CA THR A 447 -22.27 -4.03 -0.03
C THR A 447 -21.72 -4.89 -1.17
N PRO A 448 -21.06 -6.04 -0.86
CA PRO A 448 -20.44 -6.89 -1.87
C PRO A 448 -21.49 -7.54 -2.77
N SER A 449 -21.14 -7.69 -4.04
CA SER A 449 -21.93 -8.45 -5.02
C SER A 449 -21.04 -9.24 -5.96
N ALA A 450 -21.52 -10.39 -6.44
CA ALA A 450 -20.80 -11.23 -7.39
C ALA A 450 -21.76 -12.13 -8.17
N GLN A 451 -21.30 -12.65 -9.30
CA GLN A 451 -21.91 -13.77 -10.00
C GLN A 451 -21.02 -15.01 -9.79
N LEU A 452 -21.62 -16.14 -9.49
CA LEU A 452 -20.91 -17.40 -9.29
C LEU A 452 -21.81 -18.59 -9.71
N TYR A 453 -21.26 -19.52 -10.47
CA TYR A 453 -21.90 -20.78 -10.87
C TYR A 453 -23.34 -20.61 -11.37
N GLY A 454 -23.59 -19.66 -12.26
CA GLY A 454 -24.91 -19.36 -12.82
C GLY A 454 -25.84 -18.59 -11.89
N GLY A 455 -25.51 -18.44 -10.63
CA GLY A 455 -26.22 -17.67 -9.61
C GLY A 455 -25.63 -16.31 -9.34
N ARG A 456 -26.13 -15.67 -8.28
CA ARG A 456 -25.69 -14.35 -7.81
C ARG A 456 -25.56 -14.32 -6.28
N PHE A 457 -24.60 -13.55 -5.84
CA PHE A 457 -24.37 -13.20 -4.44
C PHE A 457 -24.58 -11.71 -4.22
N ASN A 458 -25.25 -11.33 -3.13
CA ASN A 458 -25.37 -9.96 -2.64
C ASN A 458 -25.22 -9.95 -1.13
N GLY A 459 -24.43 -8.99 -0.63
CA GLY A 459 -24.20 -8.78 0.80
C GLY A 459 -24.50 -7.34 1.23
N ASP A 460 -24.79 -7.17 2.52
CA ASP A 460 -24.85 -5.89 3.24
C ASP A 460 -24.19 -6.11 4.60
N ILE A 461 -22.98 -5.64 4.76
CA ILE A 461 -22.18 -5.75 5.98
C ILE A 461 -22.07 -4.36 6.58
N ARG A 462 -22.49 -4.22 7.82
CA ARG A 462 -22.40 -2.98 8.60
C ARG A 462 -21.62 -3.25 9.85
N VAL A 463 -20.68 -2.34 10.12
CA VAL A 463 -19.85 -2.38 11.33
C VAL A 463 -19.94 -1.02 11.98
N GLU A 464 -20.12 -0.98 13.29
CA GLU A 464 -20.12 0.24 14.10
C GLU A 464 -19.28 -0.01 15.35
N VAL A 465 -18.28 0.86 15.57
CA VAL A 465 -17.40 0.77 16.74
C VAL A 465 -17.97 1.60 17.87
N GLU A 466 -18.33 0.95 18.96
CA GLU A 466 -18.84 1.57 20.19
C GLU A 466 -17.96 1.20 21.39
N GLY A 467 -17.36 2.20 22.04
CA GLY A 467 -16.42 1.93 23.13
C GLY A 467 -15.27 1.02 22.67
N ASP A 468 -15.01 -0.07 23.36
CA ASP A 468 -13.93 -1.02 23.05
C ASP A 468 -14.42 -2.26 22.29
N SER A 469 -15.54 -2.18 21.58
CA SER A 469 -16.08 -3.27 20.78
C SER A 469 -16.60 -2.79 19.44
N ALA A 470 -16.72 -3.72 18.47
CA ALA A 470 -17.40 -3.49 17.22
C ALA A 470 -18.71 -4.30 17.18
N ASN A 471 -19.80 -3.63 16.80
CA ASN A 471 -21.08 -4.24 16.48
C ASN A 471 -21.09 -4.52 14.97
N MET A 472 -21.42 -5.74 14.56
CA MET A 472 -21.47 -6.14 13.15
C MET A 472 -22.85 -6.74 12.80
N ILE A 473 -23.41 -6.27 11.69
CA ILE A 473 -24.63 -6.81 11.08
C ILE A 473 -24.27 -7.30 9.69
N VAL A 474 -24.56 -8.55 9.39
CA VAL A 474 -24.25 -9.20 8.10
C VAL A 474 -25.52 -9.74 7.50
N GLY A 475 -25.96 -9.17 6.38
CA GLY A 475 -27.01 -9.75 5.51
C GLY A 475 -26.37 -10.31 4.24
N GLN A 476 -26.62 -11.56 3.91
CA GLN A 476 -26.13 -12.19 2.70
C GLN A 476 -27.23 -12.98 2.00
N VAL A 477 -27.26 -12.88 0.67
CA VAL A 477 -28.21 -13.60 -0.18
C VAL A 477 -27.45 -14.23 -1.34
N LEU A 478 -27.59 -15.53 -1.46
CA LEU A 478 -27.09 -16.34 -2.56
C LEU A 478 -28.30 -16.94 -3.28
N GLU A 479 -28.40 -16.74 -4.59
CA GLU A 479 -29.58 -17.17 -5.37
C GLU A 479 -29.17 -17.92 -6.64
N ASN A 480 -29.89 -19.03 -6.91
CA ASN A 480 -29.79 -19.84 -8.13
C ASN A 480 -28.40 -20.39 -8.44
N VAL A 481 -27.63 -20.78 -7.43
CA VAL A 481 -26.27 -21.33 -7.59
C VAL A 481 -26.31 -22.80 -7.98
N ASP A 482 -25.55 -23.19 -9.00
CA ASP A 482 -25.30 -24.57 -9.36
C ASP A 482 -24.40 -25.23 -8.32
N LEU A 483 -24.96 -26.12 -7.51
CA LEU A 483 -24.26 -26.78 -6.41
C LEU A 483 -23.23 -27.81 -6.89
N ALA A 484 -23.41 -28.41 -8.08
CA ALA A 484 -22.43 -29.35 -8.62
C ALA A 484 -21.13 -28.63 -8.99
N ALA A 485 -21.24 -27.48 -9.65
CA ALA A 485 -20.10 -26.67 -10.03
C ALA A 485 -19.41 -26.05 -8.80
N LEU A 486 -20.21 -25.57 -7.83
CA LEU A 486 -19.69 -25.04 -6.55
C LEU A 486 -18.94 -26.11 -5.76
N GLY A 487 -19.52 -27.32 -5.60
CA GLY A 487 -18.91 -28.43 -4.89
C GLY A 487 -17.61 -28.90 -5.55
N GLN A 488 -17.57 -28.94 -6.88
CA GLN A 488 -16.36 -29.32 -7.63
C GLN A 488 -15.20 -28.37 -7.32
N ASP A 489 -15.44 -27.06 -7.28
CA ASP A 489 -14.40 -26.06 -7.04
C ASP A 489 -14.01 -25.96 -5.56
N LEU A 490 -14.99 -26.13 -4.63
CA LEU A 490 -14.76 -25.97 -3.20
C LEU A 490 -14.26 -27.25 -2.52
N LEU A 491 -14.82 -28.42 -2.89
CA LEU A 491 -14.60 -29.71 -2.22
C LEU A 491 -13.91 -30.75 -3.12
N GLY A 492 -13.70 -30.43 -4.39
CA GLY A 492 -13.19 -31.38 -5.39
C GLY A 492 -14.18 -32.49 -5.75
N SER A 493 -15.45 -32.39 -5.31
CA SER A 493 -16.49 -33.39 -5.54
C SER A 493 -17.81 -32.77 -6.03
N GLN A 494 -18.67 -33.61 -6.62
CA GLN A 494 -20.02 -33.23 -7.05
C GLN A 494 -21.07 -34.06 -6.28
N ASP A 495 -20.84 -34.28 -5.01
CA ASP A 495 -21.68 -35.18 -4.19
C ASP A 495 -23.12 -34.67 -4.05
N ILE A 496 -23.34 -33.36 -4.17
CA ILE A 496 -24.66 -32.75 -4.17
C ILE A 496 -24.82 -31.92 -5.44
N THR A 497 -25.88 -32.18 -6.19
CA THR A 497 -26.25 -31.38 -7.36
C THR A 497 -27.55 -30.63 -7.11
N GLY A 498 -27.90 -29.71 -8.03
CA GLY A 498 -29.14 -28.94 -7.97
C GLY A 498 -28.89 -27.44 -7.95
N THR A 499 -29.97 -26.68 -7.84
CA THR A 499 -29.91 -25.22 -7.75
C THR A 499 -30.19 -24.77 -6.33
N GLY A 500 -29.23 -24.10 -5.72
CA GLY A 500 -29.27 -23.65 -4.34
C GLY A 500 -29.55 -22.17 -4.17
N ASP A 501 -30.30 -21.83 -3.09
CA ASP A 501 -30.45 -20.47 -2.58
C ASP A 501 -30.12 -20.48 -1.08
N VAL A 502 -29.44 -19.42 -0.60
CA VAL A 502 -29.13 -19.22 0.81
C VAL A 502 -29.42 -17.77 1.18
N ARG A 503 -30.04 -17.57 2.34
CA ARG A 503 -30.18 -16.26 2.98
C ARG A 503 -29.65 -16.35 4.38
N LEU A 504 -28.82 -15.37 4.76
CA LEU A 504 -28.17 -15.29 6.06
C LEU A 504 -28.28 -13.86 6.59
N ASN A 505 -28.77 -13.71 7.81
CA ASN A 505 -28.76 -12.46 8.55
C ASN A 505 -28.12 -12.74 9.91
N LEU A 506 -27.00 -12.09 10.18
CA LEU A 506 -26.23 -12.28 11.42
C LEU A 506 -26.05 -10.96 12.13
N VAL A 507 -26.01 -11.01 13.44
CA VAL A 507 -25.65 -9.91 14.33
C VAL A 507 -24.64 -10.43 15.33
N THR A 508 -23.57 -9.70 15.56
CA THR A 508 -22.58 -10.04 16.58
C THR A 508 -21.87 -8.80 17.08
N ALA A 509 -21.23 -8.91 18.24
CA ALA A 509 -20.40 -7.85 18.81
C ALA A 509 -19.20 -8.44 19.53
N GLY A 510 -18.05 -7.73 19.52
CA GLY A 510 -16.85 -8.20 20.20
C GLY A 510 -15.67 -7.27 20.07
N GLN A 511 -14.61 -7.56 20.84
CA GLN A 511 -13.30 -6.91 20.77
C GLN A 511 -12.34 -7.70 19.86
N ASN A 512 -12.57 -9.00 19.75
CA ASN A 512 -11.79 -9.95 18.95
C ASN A 512 -12.73 -10.92 18.20
N LEU A 513 -12.17 -11.73 17.31
CA LEU A 513 -12.94 -12.69 16.52
C LEU A 513 -13.62 -13.77 17.38
N GLY A 514 -13.01 -14.18 18.49
CA GLY A 514 -13.58 -15.16 19.39
C GLY A 514 -14.85 -14.67 20.09
N ASP A 515 -14.87 -13.41 20.54
CA ASP A 515 -16.08 -12.81 21.10
C ASP A 515 -17.20 -12.76 20.06
N MET A 516 -16.88 -12.36 18.82
CA MET A 516 -17.85 -12.31 17.73
C MET A 516 -18.41 -13.70 17.38
N ARG A 517 -17.59 -14.75 17.39
CA ARG A 517 -18.05 -16.12 17.15
C ARG A 517 -18.99 -16.60 18.25
N ARG A 518 -18.67 -16.36 19.52
CA ARG A 518 -19.47 -16.80 20.68
C ARG A 518 -20.80 -16.06 20.79
N GLY A 519 -20.83 -14.76 20.49
CA GLY A 519 -22.03 -13.93 20.50
C GLY A 519 -22.72 -13.83 19.15
N LEU A 520 -22.65 -14.87 18.31
CA LEU A 520 -23.26 -14.87 16.98
C LEU A 520 -24.75 -15.19 17.08
N ASP A 521 -25.59 -14.22 16.74
CA ASP A 521 -27.06 -14.34 16.67
C ASP A 521 -27.54 -14.13 15.22
N GLY A 522 -28.75 -14.67 14.91
CA GLY A 522 -29.34 -14.39 13.61
C GLY A 522 -30.30 -15.43 13.09
N ASP A 523 -30.51 -15.39 11.77
CA ASP A 523 -31.31 -16.36 11.06
C ASP A 523 -30.66 -16.81 9.76
N VAL A 524 -30.91 -18.06 9.39
CA VAL A 524 -30.49 -18.67 8.14
C VAL A 524 -31.65 -19.36 7.45
N ALA A 525 -31.70 -19.27 6.13
CA ALA A 525 -32.62 -20.07 5.32
C ALA A 525 -31.86 -20.63 4.13
N PHE A 526 -32.07 -21.88 3.80
CA PHE A 526 -31.58 -22.45 2.57
C PHE A 526 -32.65 -23.23 1.83
N SER A 527 -32.52 -23.30 0.51
CA SER A 527 -33.33 -24.19 -0.33
C SER A 527 -32.50 -24.73 -1.48
N VAL A 528 -32.70 -26.01 -1.80
CA VAL A 528 -32.12 -26.66 -2.98
C VAL A 528 -33.26 -27.26 -3.80
N ARG A 529 -33.23 -27.03 -5.10
CA ARG A 529 -34.24 -27.50 -6.04
C ARG A 529 -33.63 -28.41 -7.10
N ASN A 530 -34.40 -29.45 -7.49
CA ASN A 530 -34.04 -30.34 -8.61
C ASN A 530 -32.62 -30.94 -8.49
N GLY A 531 -32.29 -31.45 -7.32
CA GLY A 531 -30.98 -31.96 -7.04
C GLY A 531 -30.88 -33.48 -6.99
N SER A 532 -29.65 -33.95 -6.78
CA SER A 532 -29.34 -35.34 -6.45
C SER A 532 -28.19 -35.44 -5.46
N LEU A 533 -28.22 -36.47 -4.66
CA LEU A 533 -27.08 -36.95 -3.88
C LEU A 533 -26.39 -38.02 -4.72
N GLU A 534 -25.16 -37.76 -5.17
CA GLU A 534 -24.38 -38.69 -5.96
C GLU A 534 -23.64 -39.67 -5.05
N GLY A 535 -23.38 -40.88 -5.54
CA GLY A 535 -22.73 -41.93 -4.77
C GLY A 535 -23.63 -42.70 -3.81
N ILE A 536 -24.87 -42.28 -3.57
CA ILE A 536 -25.83 -42.87 -2.64
C ILE A 536 -27.13 -43.21 -3.37
N ASP A 537 -27.52 -44.48 -3.43
CA ASP A 537 -28.83 -44.94 -3.92
C ASP A 537 -29.69 -45.36 -2.74
N PHE A 538 -30.41 -44.41 -2.12
CA PHE A 538 -31.28 -44.68 -0.98
C PHE A 538 -32.40 -45.66 -1.32
N TRP A 539 -32.93 -45.67 -2.55
CA TRP A 539 -33.93 -46.62 -2.97
C TRP A 539 -33.41 -48.05 -2.96
N PHE A 540 -32.20 -48.27 -3.48
CA PHE A 540 -31.57 -49.57 -3.46
C PHE A 540 -31.24 -50.00 -2.01
N GLU A 541 -30.73 -49.17 -1.15
CA GLU A 541 -30.43 -49.50 0.23
C GLU A 541 -31.69 -49.86 1.03
N LEU A 542 -32.80 -49.14 0.82
CA LEU A 542 -34.12 -49.50 1.40
C LEU A 542 -34.59 -50.88 0.97
N ARG A 543 -34.56 -51.18 -0.32
CA ARG A 543 -34.92 -52.52 -0.83
C ARG A 543 -34.01 -53.60 -0.28
N ARG A 544 -32.75 -53.34 -0.17
CA ARG A 544 -31.76 -54.28 0.39
C ARG A 544 -31.98 -54.50 1.89
N ALA A 545 -32.31 -53.44 2.65
CA ALA A 545 -32.65 -53.57 4.06
C ALA A 545 -33.92 -54.39 4.25
N ARG A 546 -34.99 -54.13 3.46
CA ARG A 546 -36.21 -54.94 3.46
C ARG A 546 -35.96 -56.42 3.15
N ALA A 547 -35.22 -56.73 2.05
CA ALA A 547 -34.95 -58.12 1.67
C ALA A 547 -34.18 -58.87 2.78
N ARG A 548 -33.31 -58.21 3.53
CA ARG A 548 -32.65 -58.77 4.71
C ARG A 548 -33.64 -59.10 5.84
N LEU A 549 -34.57 -58.19 6.10
CA LEU A 549 -35.59 -58.36 7.16
C LEU A 549 -36.57 -59.50 6.83
N ASP A 550 -36.99 -59.58 5.57
CA ASP A 550 -37.95 -60.61 5.09
C ASP A 550 -37.26 -61.95 4.75
N GLY A 551 -35.92 -62.06 4.90
CA GLY A 551 -35.16 -63.29 4.58
C GLY A 551 -35.13 -63.60 3.07
N GLU A 552 -35.35 -62.63 2.22
CA GLU A 552 -35.39 -62.78 0.75
C GLU A 552 -34.01 -62.62 0.12
N THR A 553 -33.90 -63.01 -1.16
CA THR A 553 -32.66 -62.83 -1.94
C THR A 553 -32.40 -61.31 -2.09
N LEU A 554 -31.16 -60.88 -1.81
CA LEU A 554 -30.79 -59.49 -1.93
C LEU A 554 -30.96 -59.00 -3.37
N PRO A 555 -31.50 -57.81 -3.60
CA PRO A 555 -31.65 -57.26 -4.93
C PRO A 555 -30.25 -57.08 -5.57
N GLU A 556 -30.14 -57.36 -6.85
CA GLU A 556 -28.93 -57.05 -7.61
C GLU A 556 -28.86 -55.55 -7.82
N ARG A 557 -27.65 -54.98 -7.70
CA ARG A 557 -27.39 -53.60 -7.99
C ARG A 557 -27.45 -53.40 -9.50
N ALA A 558 -28.30 -52.51 -9.98
CA ALA A 558 -28.30 -52.11 -11.38
C ALA A 558 -27.01 -51.34 -11.69
N ASP A 559 -26.43 -51.47 -12.88
CA ASP A 559 -25.26 -50.71 -13.36
C ASP A 559 -25.51 -49.21 -13.56
N ALA A 560 -26.65 -48.71 -13.11
CA ALA A 560 -26.99 -47.27 -13.17
C ALA A 560 -26.19 -46.49 -12.15
N ALA A 561 -25.93 -45.22 -12.48
CA ALA A 561 -25.26 -44.29 -11.58
C ALA A 561 -25.92 -44.27 -10.19
N GLN A 562 -25.13 -44.49 -9.15
CA GLN A 562 -25.61 -44.47 -7.75
C GLN A 562 -25.98 -43.01 -7.39
N ARG A 563 -27.25 -42.70 -7.33
CA ARG A 563 -27.73 -41.39 -6.95
C ARG A 563 -29.14 -41.41 -6.38
N THR A 564 -29.43 -40.48 -5.50
CA THR A 564 -30.76 -40.26 -4.97
C THR A 564 -31.24 -38.87 -5.40
N LYS A 565 -32.27 -38.81 -6.25
CA LYS A 565 -32.86 -37.55 -6.71
C LYS A 565 -33.79 -36.98 -5.66
N PHE A 566 -33.79 -35.66 -5.52
CA PHE A 566 -34.79 -34.92 -4.76
C PHE A 566 -35.31 -33.72 -5.54
N SER A 567 -36.58 -33.40 -5.38
CA SER A 567 -37.22 -32.26 -6.02
C SER A 567 -36.96 -30.96 -5.20
N SER A 568 -36.90 -31.08 -3.89
CA SER A 568 -36.65 -29.96 -2.98
C SER A 568 -36.00 -30.45 -1.68
N LEU A 569 -35.14 -29.60 -1.13
CA LEU A 569 -34.60 -29.69 0.24
C LEU A 569 -34.54 -28.26 0.79
N SER A 570 -35.16 -27.99 1.93
CA SER A 570 -35.18 -26.65 2.51
C SER A 570 -35.23 -26.67 4.03
N ALA A 571 -34.68 -25.65 4.65
CA ALA A 571 -34.78 -25.42 6.08
C ALA A 571 -34.60 -23.94 6.41
N THR A 572 -35.17 -23.53 7.56
CA THR A 572 -34.84 -22.27 8.22
C THR A 572 -34.26 -22.55 9.60
N GLY A 573 -33.42 -21.64 10.09
CA GLY A 573 -32.81 -21.77 11.41
C GLY A 573 -32.66 -20.45 12.11
N VAL A 574 -32.69 -20.49 13.43
CA VAL A 574 -32.39 -19.35 14.30
C VAL A 574 -31.07 -19.66 14.99
N ILE A 575 -30.19 -18.69 15.01
CA ILE A 575 -28.89 -18.75 15.68
C ILE A 575 -28.98 -17.90 16.95
N GLU A 576 -28.67 -18.49 18.09
CA GLU A 576 -28.60 -17.83 19.41
C GLU A 576 -27.30 -18.30 20.08
N ASP A 577 -26.40 -17.37 20.42
CA ASP A 577 -25.09 -17.67 21.03
C ASP A 577 -24.33 -18.78 20.26
N ALA A 578 -24.20 -18.64 18.94
CA ALA A 578 -23.57 -19.60 18.02
C ALA A 578 -24.24 -21.00 17.95
N LEU A 579 -25.43 -21.20 18.53
CA LEU A 579 -26.22 -22.42 18.38
C LEU A 579 -27.33 -22.22 17.35
N LEU A 580 -27.18 -22.83 16.17
CA LEU A 580 -28.21 -22.87 15.13
C LEU A 580 -29.28 -23.91 15.52
N THR A 581 -30.54 -23.49 15.64
CA THR A 581 -31.69 -24.35 15.89
C THR A 581 -32.60 -24.34 14.65
N ASN A 582 -32.91 -25.52 14.12
CA ASN A 582 -33.86 -25.74 13.04
C ASN A 582 -35.10 -26.52 13.52
N ARG A 583 -36.29 -26.21 12.95
CA ARG A 583 -37.56 -26.89 13.28
C ARG A 583 -38.37 -27.30 12.05
N ASP A 584 -37.91 -27.04 10.87
CA ASP A 584 -38.68 -27.14 9.61
C ASP A 584 -37.88 -27.72 8.46
N LEU A 585 -36.83 -28.51 8.73
CA LEU A 585 -36.13 -29.22 7.68
C LEU A 585 -37.12 -30.08 6.90
N ASN A 586 -37.22 -29.85 5.61
CA ASN A 586 -38.10 -30.59 4.71
C ASN A 586 -37.36 -30.99 3.43
N GLY A 587 -37.40 -32.28 3.11
CA GLY A 587 -36.88 -32.85 1.89
C GLY A 587 -37.93 -33.67 1.15
N ARG A 588 -38.00 -33.55 -0.19
CA ARG A 588 -38.91 -34.32 -1.04
C ARG A 588 -38.12 -35.09 -2.10
N LEU A 589 -38.09 -36.41 -1.93
CA LEU A 589 -37.54 -37.36 -2.88
C LEU A 589 -38.69 -37.96 -3.75
N ASP A 590 -38.34 -38.71 -4.77
CA ASP A 590 -39.36 -39.35 -5.66
C ASP A 590 -40.18 -40.45 -4.96
N PHE A 591 -39.71 -40.99 -3.83
CA PHE A 591 -40.32 -42.11 -3.10
C PHE A 591 -40.53 -41.85 -1.59
N MET A 592 -40.03 -40.70 -1.06
CA MET A 592 -40.23 -40.34 0.36
C MET A 592 -40.20 -38.84 0.58
N THR A 593 -40.78 -38.37 1.69
CA THR A 593 -40.47 -37.07 2.29
C THR A 593 -39.60 -37.27 3.51
N ILE A 594 -38.80 -36.27 3.81
CA ILE A 594 -38.00 -36.20 5.04
C ILE A 594 -38.39 -34.92 5.75
N ASP A 595 -38.86 -35.03 6.96
CA ASP A 595 -39.17 -33.90 7.82
C ASP A 595 -38.27 -34.00 9.06
N GLY A 596 -37.77 -32.86 9.55
CA GLY A 596 -36.83 -32.91 10.65
C GLY A 596 -36.67 -31.63 11.44
N SER A 597 -36.05 -31.76 12.59
CA SER A 597 -35.61 -30.67 13.43
C SER A 597 -34.32 -31.01 14.13
N GLY A 598 -33.56 -30.01 14.53
CA GLY A 598 -32.29 -30.24 15.19
C GLY A 598 -31.47 -28.98 15.42
N SER A 599 -30.21 -29.18 15.71
CA SER A 599 -29.30 -28.09 16.00
C SER A 599 -27.89 -28.34 15.42
N VAL A 600 -27.18 -27.26 15.17
CA VAL A 600 -25.76 -27.22 14.81
C VAL A 600 -25.07 -26.24 15.76
N ASN A 601 -24.04 -26.68 16.45
CA ASN A 601 -23.19 -25.79 17.23
C ASN A 601 -22.09 -25.25 16.31
N LEU A 602 -22.07 -23.93 16.08
CA LEU A 602 -21.14 -23.26 15.15
C LEU A 602 -19.73 -23.05 15.76
N LEU A 603 -19.51 -23.47 17.02
CA LEU A 603 -18.19 -23.39 17.66
C LEU A 603 -17.36 -24.66 17.47
N ASP A 604 -18.01 -25.83 17.49
CA ASP A 604 -17.38 -27.16 17.40
C ASP A 604 -17.97 -28.05 16.29
N ASP A 605 -18.81 -27.45 15.43
CA ASP A 605 -19.48 -28.10 14.28
C ASP A 605 -20.34 -29.35 14.64
N ALA A 606 -20.67 -29.52 15.92
CA ALA A 606 -21.48 -30.64 16.38
C ALA A 606 -22.93 -30.53 15.87
N ILE A 607 -23.44 -31.63 15.34
CA ILE A 607 -24.81 -31.73 14.80
C ILE A 607 -25.65 -32.72 15.59
N ALA A 608 -26.93 -32.36 15.76
CA ALA A 608 -27.94 -33.23 16.39
C ALA A 608 -29.30 -32.99 15.74
N PHE A 609 -29.74 -33.92 14.86
CA PHE A 609 -31.05 -33.85 14.20
C PHE A 609 -31.86 -35.10 14.42
N ASP A 610 -33.16 -34.90 14.66
CA ASP A 610 -34.19 -35.93 14.61
C ASP A 610 -34.97 -35.77 13.30
N LEU A 611 -34.93 -36.81 12.46
CA LEU A 611 -35.57 -36.84 11.16
C LEU A 611 -36.65 -37.91 11.11
N VAL A 612 -37.71 -37.65 10.35
CA VAL A 612 -38.74 -38.62 10.02
C VAL A 612 -38.83 -38.75 8.51
N ALA A 613 -38.47 -39.91 7.97
CA ALA A 613 -38.66 -40.24 6.58
C ALA A 613 -39.99 -40.96 6.38
N THR A 614 -40.89 -40.40 5.56
CA THR A 614 -42.21 -40.97 5.26
C THR A 614 -42.28 -41.44 3.81
N MET A 615 -42.57 -42.73 3.60
CA MET A 615 -42.69 -43.31 2.25
C MET A 615 -43.91 -42.74 1.51
N ILE A 616 -43.73 -42.23 0.31
CA ILE A 616 -44.80 -41.63 -0.52
C ILE A 616 -45.39 -42.72 -1.43
N ASP A 617 -46.75 -42.80 -1.50
CA ASP A 617 -47.41 -43.63 -2.50
C ASP A 617 -47.31 -42.96 -3.89
N GLY A 618 -46.26 -43.29 -4.60
CA GLY A 618 -45.89 -42.70 -5.88
C GLY A 618 -45.36 -43.73 -6.89
N PRO A 619 -45.06 -43.27 -8.13
CA PRO A 619 -44.68 -44.20 -9.23
C PRO A 619 -43.48 -45.09 -8.91
N VAL A 620 -42.52 -44.57 -8.15
CA VAL A 620 -41.31 -45.34 -7.73
C VAL A 620 -41.69 -46.46 -6.78
N LEU A 621 -42.48 -46.16 -5.75
CA LEU A 621 -42.96 -47.16 -4.79
C LEU A 621 -43.86 -48.20 -5.47
N GLN A 622 -44.79 -47.78 -6.35
CA GLN A 622 -45.70 -48.61 -7.12
C GLN A 622 -44.97 -49.53 -8.12
N SER A 623 -43.75 -49.21 -8.55
CA SER A 623 -42.92 -50.03 -9.43
C SER A 623 -42.36 -51.27 -8.76
N ASP A 624 -42.37 -51.35 -7.42
CA ASP A 624 -41.89 -52.49 -6.63
C ASP A 624 -42.99 -53.02 -5.69
N PRO A 625 -43.73 -54.08 -6.08
CA PRO A 625 -44.84 -54.63 -5.30
C PRO A 625 -44.49 -54.98 -3.86
N ALA A 626 -43.22 -55.36 -3.59
CA ALA A 626 -42.76 -55.71 -2.27
C ALA A 626 -42.60 -54.47 -1.36
N MET A 627 -42.46 -53.28 -1.95
CA MET A 627 -42.29 -52.02 -1.22
C MET A 627 -43.63 -51.29 -1.00
N VAL A 628 -44.69 -51.57 -1.78
CA VAL A 628 -46.01 -50.89 -1.68
C VAL A 628 -46.59 -50.94 -0.26
N LYS A 629 -46.39 -52.04 0.48
CA LYS A 629 -46.83 -52.19 1.88
C LYS A 629 -46.27 -51.18 2.86
N TYR A 630 -45.21 -50.45 2.45
CA TYR A 630 -44.57 -49.42 3.26
C TYR A 630 -45.11 -48.00 2.93
N ALA A 631 -46.06 -47.87 2.03
CA ALA A 631 -46.72 -46.58 1.75
C ALA A 631 -47.25 -45.96 3.04
N GLY A 632 -46.93 -44.70 3.29
CA GLY A 632 -47.33 -43.94 4.51
C GLY A 632 -46.58 -44.34 5.79
N LYS A 633 -45.70 -45.37 5.77
CA LYS A 633 -44.91 -45.75 6.93
C LYS A 633 -43.78 -44.73 7.18
N GLN A 634 -43.53 -44.46 8.45
CA GLN A 634 -42.54 -43.52 8.93
C GLN A 634 -41.29 -44.26 9.45
N LEU A 635 -40.12 -43.74 9.10
CA LEU A 635 -38.82 -44.21 9.58
C LEU A 635 -38.13 -43.07 10.33
N PRO A 636 -38.12 -43.10 11.66
CA PRO A 636 -37.38 -42.12 12.44
C PRO A 636 -35.88 -42.38 12.39
N LEU A 637 -35.09 -41.29 12.15
CA LEU A 637 -33.64 -41.31 12.01
C LEU A 637 -33.03 -40.27 12.95
N LYS A 638 -31.85 -40.58 13.48
CA LYS A 638 -31.02 -39.62 14.20
C LYS A 638 -29.75 -39.30 13.38
N VAL A 639 -29.44 -38.01 13.28
CA VAL A 639 -28.17 -37.55 12.73
C VAL A 639 -27.36 -36.93 13.85
N THR A 640 -26.15 -37.41 14.04
CA THR A 640 -25.19 -36.94 15.08
C THR A 640 -23.79 -36.89 14.48
N GLY A 641 -22.82 -36.38 15.24
CA GLY A 641 -21.43 -36.21 14.79
C GLY A 641 -21.12 -34.75 14.51
N THR A 642 -20.32 -34.49 13.50
CA THR A 642 -19.99 -33.14 13.05
C THR A 642 -20.49 -32.90 11.63
N VAL A 643 -20.49 -31.63 11.19
CA VAL A 643 -20.88 -31.25 9.81
C VAL A 643 -20.07 -32.02 8.78
N ASP A 644 -18.75 -32.19 9.00
CA ASP A 644 -17.83 -32.88 8.08
C ASP A 644 -17.93 -34.41 8.15
N ALA A 645 -18.41 -34.96 9.30
CA ALA A 645 -18.52 -36.39 9.53
C ALA A 645 -19.87 -36.77 10.16
N PRO A 646 -21.01 -36.61 9.41
CA PRO A 646 -22.32 -36.91 9.94
C PRO A 646 -22.55 -38.42 10.05
N SER A 647 -23.18 -38.86 11.13
CA SER A 647 -23.61 -40.25 11.37
C SER A 647 -25.13 -40.31 11.36
N VAL A 648 -25.72 -41.07 10.42
CA VAL A 648 -27.17 -41.26 10.31
C VAL A 648 -27.55 -42.65 10.73
N LEU A 649 -28.34 -42.78 11.78
CA LEU A 649 -28.77 -44.06 12.38
C LEU A 649 -30.30 -44.08 12.54
N PRO A 650 -30.95 -45.25 12.36
CA PRO A 650 -32.36 -45.42 12.75
C PRO A 650 -32.57 -45.19 14.26
N ASP A 651 -33.60 -44.45 14.65
CA ASP A 651 -33.97 -44.29 16.04
C ASP A 651 -34.83 -45.47 16.51
N PHE A 652 -34.17 -46.54 16.94
CA PHE A 652 -34.83 -47.74 17.41
C PHE A 652 -35.81 -47.46 18.59
N SER A 653 -35.54 -46.48 19.42
CA SER A 653 -36.43 -46.15 20.55
C SER A 653 -37.72 -45.48 20.07
N ALA A 654 -37.66 -44.69 19.01
CA ALA A 654 -38.85 -44.08 18.40
C ALA A 654 -39.63 -45.14 17.57
N ILE A 655 -38.94 -46.05 16.87
CA ILE A 655 -39.58 -47.20 16.16
C ILE A 655 -40.38 -48.04 17.13
N VAL A 656 -39.82 -48.44 18.26
CA VAL A 656 -40.54 -49.24 19.30
C VAL A 656 -41.74 -48.48 19.89
N ARG A 657 -41.60 -47.19 20.15
CA ARG A 657 -42.72 -46.34 20.63
C ARG A 657 -43.85 -46.27 19.60
N GLN A 658 -43.51 -46.14 18.32
CA GLN A 658 -44.51 -46.09 17.23
C GLN A 658 -45.26 -47.43 17.11
N GLN A 659 -44.57 -48.57 17.17
CA GLN A 659 -45.20 -49.88 17.16
C GLN A 659 -46.15 -50.08 18.32
N ILE A 660 -45.75 -49.70 19.55
CA ILE A 660 -46.62 -49.79 20.72
C ILE A 660 -47.86 -48.85 20.56
N SER A 661 -47.70 -47.65 20.00
CA SER A 661 -48.80 -46.74 19.76
C SER A 661 -49.77 -47.28 18.71
N GLU A 662 -49.26 -47.85 17.61
CA GLU A 662 -50.06 -48.51 16.56
C GLU A 662 -50.85 -49.71 17.13
N GLU A 663 -50.20 -50.60 17.92
CA GLU A 663 -50.89 -51.72 18.59
C GLU A 663 -51.99 -51.23 19.58
N VAL A 664 -51.72 -50.18 20.36
CA VAL A 664 -52.71 -49.63 21.28
C VAL A 664 -53.87 -48.94 20.52
N GLU A 665 -53.62 -48.25 19.41
CA GLU A 665 -54.71 -47.69 18.58
C GLU A 665 -55.58 -48.77 17.92
N GLU A 666 -54.96 -49.85 17.37
CA GLU A 666 -55.71 -50.99 16.84
C GLU A 666 -56.58 -51.64 17.93
N GLU A 667 -56.02 -51.91 19.13
CA GLU A 667 -56.74 -52.47 20.25
C GLU A 667 -57.89 -51.56 20.74
N VAL A 668 -57.69 -50.23 20.73
CA VAL A 668 -58.73 -49.24 21.08
C VAL A 668 -59.82 -49.15 19.99
N ASP A 669 -59.47 -49.24 18.74
CA ASP A 669 -60.46 -49.19 17.64
C ASP A 669 -61.22 -50.53 17.52
N GLU A 670 -60.58 -51.69 17.69
CA GLU A 670 -61.29 -52.96 17.83
C GLU A 670 -62.29 -52.95 19.01
N ARG A 671 -61.89 -52.45 20.16
CA ARG A 671 -62.78 -52.30 21.32
C ARG A 671 -63.91 -51.30 21.08
N ARG A 672 -63.68 -50.24 20.32
CA ARG A 672 -64.72 -49.26 19.90
C ARG A 672 -65.72 -49.91 18.97
N GLU A 673 -65.27 -50.74 18.06
CA GLU A 673 -66.19 -51.46 17.15
C GLU A 673 -67.00 -52.53 17.94
N GLU A 674 -66.37 -53.30 18.81
CA GLU A 674 -67.06 -54.25 19.69
C GLU A 674 -68.16 -53.52 20.55
N VAL A 675 -67.80 -52.40 21.17
CA VAL A 675 -68.78 -51.61 21.93
C VAL A 675 -69.87 -51.04 21.04
N ARG A 676 -69.58 -50.62 19.82
CA ARG A 676 -70.61 -50.18 18.86
C ARG A 676 -71.53 -51.30 18.41
N GLU A 677 -71.01 -52.49 18.19
CA GLU A 677 -71.82 -53.66 17.88
C GLU A 677 -72.70 -54.07 19.09
N GLU A 678 -72.13 -54.10 20.26
CA GLU A 678 -72.92 -54.43 21.50
C GLU A 678 -74.01 -53.40 21.79
N VAL A 679 -73.73 -52.10 21.56
CA VAL A 679 -74.76 -51.05 21.68
C VAL A 679 -75.81 -51.18 20.59
N ARG A 680 -75.42 -51.51 19.35
CA ARG A 680 -76.35 -51.75 18.21
C ARG A 680 -77.25 -52.95 18.47
N ASP A 681 -76.74 -54.03 19.00
CA ASP A 681 -77.51 -55.24 19.29
C ASP A 681 -78.41 -55.01 20.50
N ARG A 682 -77.99 -54.27 21.55
CA ARG A 682 -78.86 -53.87 22.67
C ARG A 682 -79.98 -52.91 22.20
N LEU A 683 -79.71 -52.01 21.29
CA LEU A 683 -80.75 -51.13 20.71
C LEU A 683 -81.71 -51.94 19.83
N ARG A 684 -81.28 -52.90 19.01
CA ARG A 684 -82.16 -53.82 18.30
C ARG A 684 -83.07 -54.60 19.23
N GLY A 685 -82.53 -55.19 20.31
CA GLY A 685 -83.33 -55.94 21.31
C GLY A 685 -84.32 -55.05 22.08
N LEU A 686 -84.19 -53.75 22.13
CA LEU A 686 -85.15 -52.78 22.71
C LEU A 686 -86.27 -52.36 21.77
N PHE A 687 -86.06 -52.47 20.40
CA PHE A 687 -87.12 -52.16 19.39
C PHE A 687 -87.89 -53.38 18.91
N GLU A 688 -87.47 -54.63 19.27
CA GLU A 688 -88.19 -55.87 18.97
C GLU A 688 -89.09 -56.38 20.17
N ARG A 689 -89.33 -55.54 21.16
CA ARG A 689 -90.26 -55.79 22.26
C ARG A 689 -91.45 -54.78 22.12
#